data_312ff768d4db847a64feb7a773053e2e
#
_entry.id   312ff768d4db847a64feb7a773053e2e
#
_cell.length_a   1.000
_cell.length_b   1.000
_cell.length_c   1.000
_cell.angle_alpha   90.00
_cell.angle_beta   90.00
_cell.angle_gamma   90.00
#
_symmetry.space_group_name_H-M   'P 1'
#
loop_
_entity.id
_entity.type
_entity.pdbx_description
1 polymer ?
#
loop_
_entity_poly.entity_id
_entity_poly.type
_entity_poly.pdbx_seq_one_letter_code
_entity_poly.pdbx_strand_id
1 'polypeptide(L)'
;MGWHHGLLAALLPGLATATLTQQQTNGNSVLGTADAPYLPQYLANNPLPQGYPWGTLTANATDAYTTHPNTGVIRSYDFTISRGTLAPDGYSKSMILINGGFPGPTIEANWGDTIQVTVHNNITGPEEGTALHWHGFLQQGTPWEDGVPAVTQCPIAPGSSFTYQFQASLYGTAWYHSHYSAQYGDGIVGPIVVYGPNEYPYDIDIGPVMLNDYYHTDYLTILERMLRPGGNPEVVSDNNLIQGKGSFDCTTKDPGDTTPCVSDAPKASFYFEQGKVHRLRLINSGSEGVQHFSIDDHMLTVIAYDFVPIVAYTAKVVTLGVGQRADVLVTANATSGTAFWMRSNVATCSTAKQPYAEAAVYYTNSGGTSGARNNLDAGRGGAGGFGSGGGSMGPTGGNTAFGGHSSTSTSTSSDSGPSGNGDPRGSAPSDPNDSNGPLPTTLPTSSPWPAGSVGVPDPSACANDDLALTRPLYPIALTPPSWTHTFGIDIFVNASNVTLWQFDGVSFRGDYNAPTLLLASLGNTSWPAEWNGRNLYSNSSVRMIVNNPGPSQHPMHLHGSNFYVLHEGPGQWDGTTIVHPENPMRRDVQIVRPYGHLVLQFDSTNPGVWPFHCHIAWHASGGFLEQFVVQPQEIEKLQVPSIMAQTCRDWAAWTGTHVPDQIDSGL
;
A
#
# COMPACT_ATOMS: atom_id res chain seq x y z
N MET A 1 16.26 37.66 -68.07
CA MET A 1 16.62 36.38 -67.45
C MET A 1 16.15 36.47 -65.99
N GLY A 2 14.94 35.96 -65.71
CA GLY A 2 14.30 36.04 -64.44
C GLY A 2 14.47 34.74 -63.69
N TRP A 3 14.81 34.83 -62.37
CA TRP A 3 14.85 33.69 -61.47
C TRP A 3 13.60 33.76 -60.57
N HIS A 4 12.72 32.76 -60.73
CA HIS A 4 11.60 32.52 -59.82
C HIS A 4 12.10 31.74 -58.62
N HIS A 5 11.96 32.33 -57.43
CA HIS A 5 12.10 31.60 -56.15
C HIS A 5 10.74 31.07 -55.74
N GLY A 6 10.58 29.77 -55.84
CA GLY A 6 9.43 29.06 -55.30
C GLY A 6 9.65 28.83 -53.79
N LEU A 7 8.78 29.40 -52.94
CA LEU A 7 8.68 29.05 -51.53
C LEU A 7 7.99 27.67 -51.40
N LEU A 8 8.72 26.67 -50.94
CA LEU A 8 8.12 25.45 -50.39
C LEU A 8 7.69 25.74 -48.94
N ALA A 9 6.39 25.86 -48.74
CA ALA A 9 5.81 25.83 -47.41
C ALA A 9 5.84 24.39 -46.89
N ALA A 10 6.74 24.09 -45.96
CA ALA A 10 6.73 22.83 -45.20
C ALA A 10 5.57 22.86 -44.22
N LEU A 11 4.56 22.05 -44.47
CA LEU A 11 3.50 21.70 -43.51
C LEU A 11 4.13 20.87 -42.38
N LEU A 12 4.39 21.48 -41.25
CA LEU A 12 4.63 20.79 -39.98
C LEU A 12 3.32 20.11 -39.56
N PRO A 13 3.32 18.79 -39.30
CA PRO A 13 2.15 18.18 -38.67
C PRO A 13 1.99 18.79 -37.28
N GLY A 14 0.84 19.40 -37.02
CA GLY A 14 0.48 19.90 -35.72
C GLY A 14 0.50 18.74 -34.72
N LEU A 15 1.38 18.80 -33.75
CA LEU A 15 1.28 18.01 -32.51
C LEU A 15 -0.06 18.38 -31.87
N ALA A 16 -1.04 17.52 -32.00
CA ALA A 16 -2.24 17.58 -31.20
C ALA A 16 -1.79 17.34 -29.75
N THR A 17 -1.67 18.40 -28.95
CA THR A 17 -1.56 18.30 -27.51
C THR A 17 -2.86 17.67 -27.02
N ALA A 18 -2.82 16.39 -26.66
CA ALA A 18 -3.92 15.75 -25.97
C ALA A 18 -4.20 16.56 -24.69
N THR A 19 -5.37 17.16 -24.61
CA THR A 19 -5.81 17.86 -23.40
C THR A 19 -6.07 16.79 -22.36
N LEU A 20 -5.26 16.74 -21.31
CA LEU A 20 -5.51 15.84 -20.17
C LEU A 20 -6.86 16.15 -19.56
N THR A 21 -7.70 15.14 -19.43
CA THR A 21 -9.01 15.28 -18.78
C THR A 21 -8.85 14.93 -17.31
N GLN A 22 -8.89 15.93 -16.44
CA GLN A 22 -8.82 15.73 -15.00
C GLN A 22 -10.16 15.21 -14.49
N GLN A 23 -10.14 14.10 -13.78
CA GLN A 23 -11.26 13.56 -13.04
C GLN A 23 -10.89 13.56 -11.56
N GLN A 24 -11.60 14.36 -10.76
CA GLN A 24 -11.45 14.33 -9.30
C GLN A 24 -12.26 13.18 -8.71
N THR A 25 -11.61 12.41 -7.86
CA THR A 25 -12.26 11.50 -6.92
C THR A 25 -12.02 12.09 -5.53
N ASN A 26 -12.97 12.20 -4.67
CA ASN A 26 -12.81 12.87 -3.36
C ASN A 26 -11.96 12.07 -2.34
N GLY A 27 -11.02 11.24 -2.81
CA GLY A 27 -10.20 10.39 -1.95
C GLY A 27 -10.98 9.25 -1.27
N ASN A 28 -12.25 9.07 -1.62
CA ASN A 28 -13.10 7.98 -1.14
C ASN A 28 -13.76 7.31 -2.35
N SER A 29 -13.34 6.10 -2.67
CA SER A 29 -14.03 5.28 -3.68
C SER A 29 -15.33 4.75 -3.10
N VAL A 30 -16.43 4.82 -3.90
CA VAL A 30 -17.70 4.17 -3.55
C VAL A 30 -17.78 2.73 -4.08
N LEU A 31 -16.80 2.30 -4.86
CA LEU A 31 -16.75 0.96 -5.43
C LEU A 31 -16.58 -0.09 -4.32
N GLY A 32 -17.26 -1.21 -4.45
CA GLY A 32 -17.33 -2.21 -3.40
C GLY A 32 -18.27 -1.87 -2.24
N THR A 33 -19.00 -0.73 -2.30
CA THR A 33 -20.02 -0.31 -1.31
C THR A 33 -21.43 -0.70 -1.76
N ALA A 34 -22.45 -0.40 -0.94
CA ALA A 34 -23.85 -0.64 -1.30
C ALA A 34 -24.29 0.10 -2.57
N ASP A 35 -23.71 1.28 -2.84
CA ASP A 35 -24.05 2.11 -4.00
C ASP A 35 -23.37 1.64 -5.29
N ALA A 36 -22.19 1.00 -5.18
CA ALA A 36 -21.45 0.43 -6.30
C ALA A 36 -20.83 -0.92 -5.87
N PRO A 37 -21.64 -1.99 -5.87
CA PRO A 37 -21.35 -3.25 -5.20
C PRO A 37 -20.13 -4.05 -5.72
N TYR A 38 -19.73 -3.81 -6.92
CA TYR A 38 -18.64 -4.55 -7.55
C TYR A 38 -17.57 -3.58 -8.02
N LEU A 39 -16.32 -3.93 -7.81
CA LEU A 39 -15.24 -3.23 -8.49
C LEU A 39 -15.36 -3.52 -10.00
N PRO A 40 -15.22 -2.50 -10.87
CA PRO A 40 -15.22 -2.72 -12.31
C PRO A 40 -13.95 -3.46 -12.72
N GLN A 41 -13.99 -4.15 -13.85
CA GLN A 41 -12.78 -4.67 -14.48
C GLN A 41 -11.91 -3.54 -15.06
N TYR A 42 -12.46 -2.37 -15.21
CA TYR A 42 -11.78 -1.11 -15.56
C TYR A 42 -12.69 0.06 -15.23
N LEU A 43 -12.09 1.22 -14.98
CA LEU A 43 -12.84 2.43 -14.70
C LEU A 43 -13.47 2.98 -15.98
N ALA A 44 -14.71 3.49 -15.87
CA ALA A 44 -15.36 4.25 -16.91
C ALA A 44 -14.67 5.63 -17.15
N ASN A 45 -15.18 6.39 -18.16
CA ASN A 45 -14.66 7.73 -18.50
C ASN A 45 -13.18 7.73 -18.94
N ASN A 46 -12.84 6.83 -19.82
CA ASN A 46 -11.54 6.80 -20.45
C ASN A 46 -11.59 7.54 -21.80
N PRO A 47 -10.59 8.35 -22.19
CA PRO A 47 -10.56 9.05 -23.47
C PRO A 47 -10.34 8.14 -24.68
N LEU A 48 -9.98 6.87 -24.50
CA LEU A 48 -9.82 5.93 -25.60
C LEU A 48 -11.19 5.59 -26.21
N PRO A 49 -11.35 5.64 -27.52
CA PRO A 49 -12.65 5.76 -28.15
C PRO A 49 -13.52 4.49 -28.10
N GLN A 50 -12.97 3.30 -27.97
CA GLN A 50 -13.74 2.04 -27.84
C GLN A 50 -12.87 0.90 -27.29
N GLY A 51 -13.47 -0.01 -26.51
CA GLY A 51 -12.81 -1.16 -25.92
C GLY A 51 -12.20 -0.89 -24.55
N TYR A 52 -11.19 -1.63 -24.21
CA TYR A 52 -10.47 -1.47 -22.95
C TYR A 52 -9.59 -0.21 -22.97
N PRO A 53 -9.36 0.43 -21.83
CA PRO A 53 -8.47 1.58 -21.70
C PRO A 53 -7.04 1.32 -22.24
N TRP A 54 -6.57 0.09 -22.17
CA TRP A 54 -5.28 -0.37 -22.68
C TRP A 54 -5.34 -0.91 -24.12
N GLY A 55 -6.47 -0.74 -24.82
CA GLY A 55 -6.62 -1.15 -26.22
C GLY A 55 -6.54 -2.67 -26.40
N THR A 56 -5.63 -3.13 -27.25
CA THR A 56 -5.42 -4.55 -27.58
C THR A 56 -4.25 -5.18 -26.82
N LEU A 57 -3.64 -4.48 -25.86
CA LEU A 57 -2.54 -5.02 -25.06
C LEU A 57 -3.06 -6.15 -24.16
N THR A 58 -2.27 -7.22 -24.02
CA THR A 58 -2.64 -8.41 -23.23
C THR A 58 -1.52 -8.77 -22.25
N ALA A 59 -1.85 -9.47 -21.18
CA ALA A 59 -0.90 -9.83 -20.13
C ALA A 59 0.16 -10.84 -20.58
N ASN A 60 -0.15 -11.65 -21.60
CA ASN A 60 0.73 -12.71 -22.09
C ASN A 60 1.56 -12.31 -23.31
N ALA A 61 1.24 -11.17 -23.97
CA ALA A 61 1.91 -10.74 -25.19
C ALA A 61 2.54 -9.33 -25.07
N THR A 62 2.44 -8.66 -23.93
CA THR A 62 2.95 -7.30 -23.73
C THR A 62 3.95 -7.24 -22.58
N ASP A 63 5.13 -6.71 -22.86
CA ASP A 63 6.10 -6.32 -21.84
C ASP A 63 5.67 -5.01 -21.19
N ALA A 64 5.07 -5.08 -20.01
CA ALA A 64 4.57 -3.92 -19.29
C ALA A 64 5.69 -2.98 -18.78
N TYR A 65 6.93 -3.43 -18.73
CA TYR A 65 8.07 -2.60 -18.31
C TYR A 65 8.54 -1.65 -19.41
N THR A 66 8.28 -2.00 -20.65
CA THR A 66 8.72 -1.21 -21.83
C THR A 66 7.55 -0.64 -22.63
N THR A 67 6.35 -1.19 -22.46
CA THR A 67 5.16 -0.82 -23.22
C THR A 67 3.97 -0.68 -22.30
N HIS A 68 3.46 0.53 -22.16
CA HIS A 68 2.23 0.82 -21.42
C HIS A 68 1.38 1.84 -22.20
N PRO A 69 0.05 1.83 -22.02
CA PRO A 69 -0.82 2.82 -22.66
C PRO A 69 -0.58 4.21 -22.03
N ASN A 70 -1.02 5.23 -22.75
CA ASN A 70 -1.20 6.57 -22.18
C ASN A 70 -2.65 6.97 -22.45
N THR A 71 -3.46 6.92 -21.40
CA THR A 71 -4.89 7.21 -21.51
C THR A 71 -5.18 8.71 -21.54
N GLY A 72 -4.23 9.55 -21.10
CA GLY A 72 -4.45 10.99 -20.90
C GLY A 72 -5.40 11.34 -19.74
N VAL A 73 -5.80 10.36 -18.92
CA VAL A 73 -6.68 10.57 -17.76
C VAL A 73 -5.85 10.76 -16.52
N ILE A 74 -6.21 11.79 -15.72
CA ILE A 74 -5.65 12.01 -14.39
C ILE A 74 -6.67 11.56 -13.35
N ARG A 75 -6.24 10.70 -12.42
CA ARG A 75 -7.00 10.29 -11.24
C ARG A 75 -6.48 11.07 -10.04
N SER A 76 -7.24 12.06 -9.59
CA SER A 76 -6.82 12.98 -8.53
C SER A 76 -7.43 12.58 -7.20
N TYR A 77 -6.60 12.58 -6.16
CA TYR A 77 -6.95 12.27 -4.78
C TYR A 77 -6.45 13.39 -3.88
N ASP A 78 -7.14 13.61 -2.77
CA ASP A 78 -6.79 14.59 -1.74
C ASP A 78 -6.74 13.87 -0.39
N PHE A 79 -5.56 13.82 0.23
CA PHE A 79 -5.29 13.08 1.46
C PHE A 79 -4.86 14.03 2.56
N THR A 80 -5.63 14.04 3.64
CA THR A 80 -5.26 14.72 4.89
C THR A 80 -4.77 13.67 5.89
N ILE A 81 -3.52 13.78 6.31
CA ILE A 81 -2.92 12.92 7.33
C ILE A 81 -3.03 13.61 8.68
N SER A 82 -3.70 12.97 9.64
CA SER A 82 -3.93 13.54 10.97
C SER A 82 -4.09 12.45 12.03
N ARG A 83 -3.89 12.80 13.30
CA ARG A 83 -4.16 11.87 14.40
C ARG A 83 -5.65 11.75 14.67
N GLY A 84 -6.07 10.53 15.00
CA GLY A 84 -7.44 10.22 15.42
C GLY A 84 -7.46 8.98 16.30
N THR A 85 -8.56 8.78 17.02
CA THR A 85 -8.74 7.61 17.88
C THR A 85 -9.70 6.64 17.23
N LEU A 86 -9.25 5.41 17.01
CA LEU A 86 -10.06 4.28 16.51
C LEU A 86 -9.90 3.07 17.41
N ALA A 87 -10.75 2.07 17.20
CA ALA A 87 -10.69 0.77 17.88
C ALA A 87 -10.92 -0.37 16.86
N PRO A 88 -9.98 -0.62 15.93
CA PRO A 88 -10.12 -1.60 14.85
C PRO A 88 -10.43 -3.02 15.33
N ASP A 89 -9.91 -3.39 16.48
CA ASP A 89 -10.08 -4.69 17.13
C ASP A 89 -10.84 -4.60 18.46
N GLY A 90 -11.39 -3.44 18.77
CA GLY A 90 -12.09 -3.14 20.03
C GLY A 90 -11.21 -2.46 21.09
N TYR A 91 -9.88 -2.48 20.94
CA TYR A 91 -8.96 -1.71 21.79
C TYR A 91 -8.78 -0.29 21.23
N SER A 92 -9.02 0.72 22.06
CA SER A 92 -8.96 2.13 21.66
C SER A 92 -7.50 2.59 21.54
N LYS A 93 -7.11 3.06 20.35
CA LYS A 93 -5.75 3.53 20.05
C LYS A 93 -5.76 4.89 19.37
N SER A 94 -4.82 5.77 19.74
CA SER A 94 -4.48 6.94 18.92
C SER A 94 -3.68 6.46 17.72
N MET A 95 -4.15 6.76 16.52
CA MET A 95 -3.56 6.34 15.25
C MET A 95 -3.29 7.56 14.37
N ILE A 96 -2.43 7.41 13.37
CA ILE A 96 -2.25 8.40 12.32
C ILE A 96 -3.05 7.92 11.11
N LEU A 97 -4.02 8.71 10.68
CA LEU A 97 -5.07 8.31 9.75
C LEU A 97 -5.03 9.14 8.47
N ILE A 98 -5.42 8.54 7.36
CA ILE A 98 -5.64 9.25 6.10
C ILE A 98 -7.15 9.48 5.94
N ASN A 99 -7.55 10.75 5.85
CA ASN A 99 -8.96 11.17 5.78
C ASN A 99 -9.81 10.58 6.91
N GLY A 100 -9.20 10.36 8.08
CA GLY A 100 -9.86 9.82 9.28
C GLY A 100 -10.18 8.32 9.23
N GLY A 101 -9.69 7.59 8.23
CA GLY A 101 -9.95 6.16 8.03
C GLY A 101 -8.73 5.26 8.25
N PHE A 102 -8.99 3.99 8.58
CA PHE A 102 -8.03 2.90 8.60
C PHE A 102 -8.68 1.59 8.11
N PRO A 103 -8.14 0.93 7.06
CA PRO A 103 -7.12 1.46 6.15
C PRO A 103 -7.57 2.77 5.48
N GLY A 104 -6.60 3.52 4.92
CA GLY A 104 -6.88 4.74 4.16
C GLY A 104 -7.65 4.46 2.85
N PRO A 105 -8.07 5.53 2.12
CA PRO A 105 -8.88 5.41 0.91
C PRO A 105 -8.22 4.56 -0.18
N THR A 106 -9.01 3.78 -0.91
CA THR A 106 -8.55 3.05 -2.09
C THR A 106 -8.24 4.02 -3.24
N ILE A 107 -7.04 3.92 -3.80
CA ILE A 107 -6.69 4.55 -5.07
C ILE A 107 -7.02 3.60 -6.21
N GLU A 108 -7.73 4.09 -7.23
CA GLU A 108 -8.11 3.33 -8.41
C GLU A 108 -7.68 4.05 -9.68
N ALA A 109 -7.08 3.33 -10.60
CA ALA A 109 -6.66 3.82 -11.90
C ALA A 109 -6.78 2.72 -12.95
N ASN A 110 -6.84 3.09 -14.23
CA ASN A 110 -6.56 2.15 -15.30
C ASN A 110 -5.06 2.16 -15.64
N TRP A 111 -4.56 1.07 -16.15
CA TRP A 111 -3.21 1.00 -16.71
C TRP A 111 -3.00 2.11 -17.74
N GLY A 112 -2.01 2.96 -17.50
CA GLY A 112 -1.69 4.12 -18.31
C GLY A 112 -2.37 5.43 -17.89
N ASP A 113 -3.24 5.44 -16.86
CA ASP A 113 -3.71 6.67 -16.23
C ASP A 113 -2.57 7.36 -15.47
N THR A 114 -2.69 8.65 -15.25
CA THR A 114 -1.84 9.38 -14.31
C THR A 114 -2.51 9.43 -12.95
N ILE A 115 -1.83 9.00 -11.91
CA ILE A 115 -2.28 9.13 -10.52
C ILE A 115 -1.70 10.44 -9.98
N GLN A 116 -2.56 11.26 -9.38
CA GLN A 116 -2.18 12.52 -8.71
C GLN A 116 -2.75 12.51 -7.30
N VAL A 117 -1.89 12.63 -6.29
CA VAL A 117 -2.30 12.64 -4.89
C VAL A 117 -1.72 13.87 -4.20
N THR A 118 -2.60 14.75 -3.74
CA THR A 118 -2.20 15.86 -2.86
C THR A 118 -2.27 15.40 -1.42
N VAL A 119 -1.15 15.48 -0.72
CA VAL A 119 -1.01 15.07 0.69
C VAL A 119 -0.84 16.30 1.56
N HIS A 120 -1.72 16.46 2.54
CA HIS A 120 -1.67 17.52 3.56
C HIS A 120 -1.21 16.91 4.88
N ASN A 121 -0.11 17.42 5.43
CA ASN A 121 0.36 16.99 6.74
C ASN A 121 -0.29 17.84 7.85
N ASN A 122 -1.33 17.28 8.47
CA ASN A 122 -2.04 17.85 9.61
C ASN A 122 -1.79 17.05 10.91
N ILE A 123 -0.63 16.39 11.01
CA ILE A 123 -0.27 15.62 12.21
C ILE A 123 0.05 16.59 13.34
N THR A 124 -0.63 16.41 14.48
CA THR A 124 -0.45 17.19 15.70
C THR A 124 -0.46 16.30 16.92
N GLY A 125 0.21 16.70 17.99
CA GLY A 125 0.24 16.06 19.28
C GLY A 125 0.92 14.68 19.35
N PRO A 126 2.23 14.55 19.03
CA PRO A 126 3.18 15.57 18.58
C PRO A 126 3.07 15.89 17.09
N GLU A 127 3.64 17.02 16.68
CA GLU A 127 3.89 17.34 15.27
C GLU A 127 5.05 16.49 14.76
N GLU A 128 4.93 15.97 13.55
CA GLU A 128 5.98 15.18 12.91
C GLU A 128 5.91 15.30 11.38
N GLY A 129 7.03 15.05 10.70
CA GLY A 129 7.06 14.94 9.25
C GLY A 129 6.29 13.73 8.74
N THR A 130 6.03 13.69 7.44
CA THR A 130 5.46 12.51 6.78
C THR A 130 5.87 12.46 5.32
N ALA A 131 5.70 11.32 4.66
CA ALA A 131 5.80 11.14 3.22
C ALA A 131 5.01 9.88 2.83
N LEU A 132 4.56 9.77 1.58
CA LEU A 132 3.89 8.56 1.09
C LEU A 132 4.68 7.90 -0.02
N HIS A 133 4.96 6.61 0.14
CA HIS A 133 5.52 5.75 -0.88
C HIS A 133 4.41 4.96 -1.60
N TRP A 134 4.57 4.82 -2.91
CA TRP A 134 3.67 4.14 -3.83
C TRP A 134 4.25 2.78 -4.17
N HIS A 135 4.00 1.82 -3.29
CA HIS A 135 4.69 0.53 -3.28
C HIS A 135 4.54 -0.24 -4.60
N GLY A 136 5.67 -0.64 -5.19
CA GLY A 136 5.73 -1.43 -6.42
C GLY A 136 5.68 -0.62 -7.73
N PHE A 137 5.45 0.70 -7.69
CA PHE A 137 5.52 1.54 -8.87
C PHE A 137 6.97 1.83 -9.26
N LEU A 138 7.24 1.80 -10.57
CA LEU A 138 8.62 1.96 -11.09
C LEU A 138 9.14 3.39 -11.02
N GLN A 139 8.27 4.39 -10.94
CA GLN A 139 8.61 5.82 -10.96
C GLN A 139 9.57 6.19 -12.09
N GLN A 140 9.40 5.58 -13.27
CA GLN A 140 10.24 5.82 -14.44
C GLN A 140 10.18 7.27 -14.89
N GLY A 141 11.33 7.94 -14.91
CA GLY A 141 11.44 9.35 -15.25
C GLY A 141 10.94 10.32 -14.17
N THR A 142 10.44 9.81 -13.06
CA THR A 142 9.91 10.59 -11.92
C THR A 142 10.40 10.06 -10.57
N PRO A 143 11.73 9.82 -10.38
CA PRO A 143 12.23 9.19 -9.15
C PRO A 143 11.95 10.02 -7.89
N TRP A 144 11.66 11.31 -8.01
CA TRP A 144 11.26 12.16 -6.88
C TRP A 144 9.83 11.91 -6.39
N GLU A 145 9.01 11.16 -7.13
CA GLU A 145 7.66 10.78 -6.71
C GLU A 145 7.64 9.49 -5.85
N ASP A 146 8.80 8.89 -5.60
CA ASP A 146 8.92 7.64 -4.85
C ASP A 146 8.54 7.77 -3.35
N GLY A 147 8.62 8.97 -2.81
CA GLY A 147 8.08 9.29 -1.49
C GLY A 147 8.91 8.84 -0.30
N VAL A 148 10.25 8.73 -0.45
CA VAL A 148 11.15 8.25 0.60
C VAL A 148 11.97 9.40 1.20
N PRO A 149 11.74 9.79 2.47
CA PRO A 149 12.53 10.80 3.15
C PRO A 149 14.02 10.49 3.15
N ALA A 150 14.88 11.49 3.14
CA ALA A 150 16.34 11.38 3.08
C ALA A 150 16.91 10.73 1.80
N VAL A 151 16.10 10.02 1.02
CA VAL A 151 16.52 9.35 -0.21
C VAL A 151 16.03 10.10 -1.44
N THR A 152 14.72 10.21 -1.63
CA THR A 152 14.13 10.84 -2.82
C THR A 152 13.54 12.21 -2.55
N GLN A 153 13.21 12.55 -1.31
CA GLN A 153 12.63 13.85 -0.91
C GLN A 153 12.98 14.23 0.53
N CYS A 154 12.72 15.50 0.90
CA CYS A 154 12.59 15.89 2.31
C CYS A 154 11.19 15.52 2.81
N PRO A 155 10.99 15.30 4.13
CA PRO A 155 9.66 15.11 4.70
C PRO A 155 8.71 16.27 4.40
N ILE A 156 7.43 15.99 4.27
CA ILE A 156 6.37 17.00 4.27
C ILE A 156 6.25 17.53 5.69
N ALA A 157 6.59 18.80 5.89
CA ALA A 157 6.55 19.43 7.21
C ALA A 157 5.09 19.56 7.72
N PRO A 158 4.85 19.57 9.04
CA PRO A 158 3.55 19.88 9.62
C PRO A 158 2.97 21.19 9.06
N GLY A 159 1.69 21.18 8.68
CA GLY A 159 1.00 22.29 8.04
C GLY A 159 1.33 22.53 6.56
N SER A 160 2.24 21.74 5.98
CA SER A 160 2.62 21.80 4.56
C SER A 160 1.92 20.71 3.75
N SER A 161 2.05 20.80 2.42
CA SER A 161 1.46 19.85 1.48
C SER A 161 2.43 19.49 0.37
N PHE A 162 2.28 18.28 -0.18
CA PHE A 162 3.00 17.81 -1.36
C PHE A 162 2.03 17.16 -2.34
N THR A 163 2.20 17.40 -3.63
CA THR A 163 1.40 16.73 -4.67
C THR A 163 2.29 15.78 -5.46
N TYR A 164 2.05 14.49 -5.29
CA TYR A 164 2.64 13.43 -6.09
C TYR A 164 1.91 13.28 -7.40
N GLN A 165 2.65 13.06 -8.49
CA GLN A 165 2.06 12.82 -9.81
C GLN A 165 2.91 11.86 -10.62
N PHE A 166 2.40 10.68 -10.90
CA PHE A 166 3.11 9.63 -11.62
C PHE A 166 2.17 8.78 -12.47
N GLN A 167 2.73 8.08 -13.46
CA GLN A 167 1.95 7.24 -14.34
C GLN A 167 1.77 5.84 -13.78
N ALA A 168 0.56 5.28 -13.88
CA ALA A 168 0.28 3.88 -13.63
C ALA A 168 0.83 3.03 -14.79
N SER A 169 2.16 2.86 -14.82
CA SER A 169 2.87 2.14 -15.89
C SER A 169 2.78 0.62 -15.75
N LEU A 170 2.41 0.10 -14.58
CA LEU A 170 2.10 -1.30 -14.30
C LEU A 170 0.64 -1.44 -13.89
N TYR A 171 0.10 -2.66 -13.89
CA TYR A 171 -1.27 -2.95 -13.50
C TYR A 171 -1.35 -4.17 -12.57
N GLY A 172 -2.38 -4.18 -11.73
CA GLY A 172 -2.61 -5.21 -10.71
C GLY A 172 -2.92 -4.61 -9.35
N THR A 173 -2.41 -5.23 -8.31
CA THR A 173 -2.67 -4.88 -6.92
C THR A 173 -1.41 -4.31 -6.27
N ALA A 174 -1.56 -3.14 -5.66
CA ALA A 174 -0.51 -2.45 -4.91
C ALA A 174 -1.10 -1.80 -3.65
N TRP A 175 -0.29 -1.01 -2.97
CA TRP A 175 -0.68 -0.26 -1.80
C TRP A 175 0.20 0.98 -1.65
N TYR A 176 -0.19 1.88 -0.77
CA TYR A 176 0.63 3.02 -0.38
C TYR A 176 0.79 3.05 1.14
N HIS A 177 1.89 3.60 1.59
CA HIS A 177 2.18 3.73 3.02
C HIS A 177 3.14 4.88 3.31
N SER A 178 3.16 5.33 4.56
CA SER A 178 4.22 6.25 4.99
C SER A 178 5.58 5.57 4.92
N HIS A 179 6.57 6.33 4.46
CA HIS A 179 7.97 5.93 4.49
C HIS A 179 8.80 6.85 5.42
N TYR A 180 8.13 7.58 6.30
CA TYR A 180 8.75 8.38 7.35
C TYR A 180 8.83 7.53 8.62
N SER A 181 10.05 7.05 8.99
CA SER A 181 10.22 6.16 10.14
C SER A 181 9.29 4.94 10.05
N ALA A 182 8.89 4.32 11.17
CA ALA A 182 7.89 3.25 11.20
C ALA A 182 6.43 3.75 11.22
N GLN A 183 6.16 4.96 10.74
CA GLN A 183 4.87 5.66 10.85
C GLN A 183 3.70 4.88 10.24
N TYR A 184 3.95 4.03 9.22
CA TYR A 184 2.89 3.22 8.63
C TYR A 184 2.32 2.16 9.59
N GLY A 185 3.09 1.71 10.58
CA GLY A 185 2.62 0.83 11.65
C GLY A 185 1.54 1.44 12.55
N ASP A 186 1.35 2.76 12.48
CA ASP A 186 0.30 3.49 13.20
C ASP A 186 -0.93 3.84 12.34
N GLY A 187 -0.99 3.36 11.09
CA GLY A 187 -2.20 3.41 10.29
C GLY A 187 -2.12 4.16 8.96
N ILE A 188 -0.96 4.71 8.58
CA ILE A 188 -0.81 5.37 7.26
C ILE A 188 -0.56 4.32 6.19
N VAL A 189 -1.60 3.57 5.84
CA VAL A 189 -1.62 2.54 4.79
C VAL A 189 -2.94 2.57 4.04
N GLY A 190 -2.91 2.23 2.75
CA GLY A 190 -4.13 2.04 1.97
C GLY A 190 -3.87 1.34 0.63
N PRO A 191 -4.89 0.73 0.02
CA PRO A 191 -4.73 -0.08 -1.17
C PRO A 191 -4.74 0.75 -2.46
N ILE A 192 -4.06 0.21 -3.49
CA ILE A 192 -4.10 0.73 -4.87
C ILE A 192 -4.54 -0.40 -5.81
N VAL A 193 -5.50 -0.12 -6.67
CA VAL A 193 -5.95 -1.02 -7.73
C VAL A 193 -5.72 -0.35 -9.09
N VAL A 194 -4.86 -0.96 -9.91
CA VAL A 194 -4.68 -0.54 -11.30
C VAL A 194 -5.31 -1.60 -12.20
N TYR A 195 -6.41 -1.23 -12.85
CA TYR A 195 -7.12 -2.12 -13.78
C TYR A 195 -6.33 -2.29 -15.07
N GLY A 196 -6.16 -3.52 -15.51
CA GLY A 196 -5.39 -3.88 -16.70
C GLY A 196 -5.80 -5.22 -17.29
N PRO A 197 -5.06 -5.74 -18.28
CA PRO A 197 -5.35 -7.00 -18.92
C PRO A 197 -5.42 -8.16 -17.93
N ASN A 198 -6.35 -9.08 -18.15
CA ASN A 198 -6.51 -10.28 -17.34
C ASN A 198 -6.77 -11.48 -18.24
N GLU A 199 -6.01 -12.57 -18.05
CA GLU A 199 -6.11 -13.80 -18.85
C GLU A 199 -7.07 -14.83 -18.23
N TYR A 200 -7.42 -14.66 -16.96
CA TYR A 200 -8.26 -15.60 -16.21
C TYR A 200 -9.62 -14.97 -15.93
N PRO A 201 -10.73 -15.52 -16.50
CA PRO A 201 -12.04 -14.94 -16.32
C PRO A 201 -12.51 -15.00 -14.87
N TYR A 202 -13.13 -13.93 -14.42
CA TYR A 202 -13.86 -13.84 -13.15
C TYR A 202 -15.16 -13.04 -13.35
N ASP A 203 -16.12 -13.26 -12.47
CA ASP A 203 -17.41 -12.58 -12.53
C ASP A 203 -17.41 -11.30 -11.68
N ILE A 204 -16.76 -11.36 -10.51
CA ILE A 204 -16.84 -10.31 -9.48
C ILE A 204 -15.44 -10.01 -8.95
N ASP A 205 -15.05 -8.73 -8.94
CA ASP A 205 -13.86 -8.26 -8.24
C ASP A 205 -14.27 -7.78 -6.84
N ILE A 206 -13.91 -8.55 -5.81
CA ILE A 206 -14.16 -8.20 -4.41
C ILE A 206 -13.32 -6.97 -3.99
N GLY A 207 -12.20 -6.74 -4.68
CA GLY A 207 -11.26 -5.69 -4.37
C GLY A 207 -10.19 -6.09 -3.35
N PRO A 208 -9.55 -5.08 -2.74
CA PRO A 208 -8.47 -5.31 -1.79
C PRO A 208 -8.93 -6.03 -0.52
N VAL A 209 -8.09 -6.95 -0.06
CA VAL A 209 -8.18 -7.61 1.24
C VAL A 209 -6.85 -7.35 1.95
N MET A 210 -6.84 -6.36 2.81
CA MET A 210 -5.66 -5.95 3.55
C MET A 210 -5.48 -6.81 4.81
N LEU A 211 -4.26 -7.31 5.01
CA LEU A 211 -3.86 -8.15 6.12
C LEU A 211 -2.81 -7.38 6.93
N ASN A 212 -3.05 -7.18 8.22
CA ASN A 212 -2.18 -6.39 9.07
C ASN A 212 -1.94 -7.09 10.41
N ASP A 213 -0.70 -7.27 10.82
CA ASP A 213 -0.39 -7.36 12.23
C ASP A 213 -0.63 -6.00 12.89
N TYR A 214 -1.09 -5.99 14.13
CA TYR A 214 -1.60 -4.78 14.75
C TYR A 214 -1.03 -4.57 16.15
N TYR A 215 -0.64 -3.32 16.43
CA TYR A 215 0.03 -2.93 17.68
C TYR A 215 -0.85 -1.92 18.43
N HIS A 216 -1.08 -2.14 19.71
CA HIS A 216 -1.79 -1.19 20.56
C HIS A 216 -0.90 -0.03 21.01
N THR A 217 0.40 -0.28 21.10
CA THR A 217 1.41 0.76 21.36
C THR A 217 1.70 1.54 20.08
N ASP A 218 1.85 2.85 20.16
CA ASP A 218 2.25 3.69 19.05
C ASP A 218 3.69 3.41 18.61
N TYR A 219 3.98 3.70 17.32
CA TYR A 219 5.25 3.34 16.71
C TYR A 219 6.46 4.03 17.36
N LEU A 220 6.33 5.31 17.78
CA LEU A 220 7.43 6.03 18.43
C LEU A 220 7.81 5.39 19.77
N THR A 221 6.81 5.04 20.59
CA THR A 221 7.05 4.34 21.85
C THR A 221 7.70 2.96 21.61
N ILE A 222 7.33 2.25 20.54
CA ILE A 222 7.99 1.00 20.16
C ILE A 222 9.46 1.25 19.80
N LEU A 223 9.74 2.24 18.96
CA LEU A 223 11.10 2.59 18.55
C LEU A 223 11.96 3.05 19.75
N GLU A 224 11.41 3.88 20.64
CA GLU A 224 12.09 4.29 21.87
C GLU A 224 12.50 3.09 22.75
N ARG A 225 11.62 2.10 22.88
CA ARG A 225 11.93 0.87 23.64
C ARG A 225 13.00 0.02 22.95
N MET A 226 12.95 -0.06 21.61
CA MET A 226 13.87 -0.86 20.80
C MET A 226 15.26 -0.21 20.73
N LEU A 227 15.31 1.09 20.43
CA LEU A 227 16.55 1.81 20.11
C LEU A 227 17.21 2.51 21.32
N ARG A 228 16.72 2.30 22.55
CA ARG A 228 17.40 2.76 23.76
C ARG A 228 18.60 1.85 24.08
N PRO A 229 19.57 2.33 24.84
CA PRO A 229 20.68 1.50 25.34
C PRO A 229 20.19 0.25 26.07
N GLY A 230 20.58 -0.93 25.60
CA GLY A 230 20.09 -2.22 26.09
C GLY A 230 18.64 -2.55 25.76
N GLY A 231 18.07 -1.88 24.75
CA GLY A 231 16.74 -2.16 24.23
C GLY A 231 16.64 -3.54 23.57
N ASN A 232 15.44 -4.12 23.56
CA ASN A 232 15.16 -5.37 22.86
C ASN A 232 14.69 -5.06 21.44
N PRO A 233 15.38 -5.57 20.40
CA PRO A 233 14.96 -5.39 19.00
C PRO A 233 13.74 -6.23 18.62
N GLU A 234 13.32 -7.19 19.46
CA GLU A 234 12.13 -7.99 19.22
C GLU A 234 10.87 -7.18 19.55
N VAL A 235 9.97 -7.07 18.56
CA VAL A 235 8.69 -6.39 18.69
C VAL A 235 7.57 -7.43 18.59
N VAL A 236 6.57 -7.32 19.46
CA VAL A 236 5.46 -8.26 19.53
C VAL A 236 4.17 -7.54 19.15
N SER A 237 3.49 -8.01 18.10
CA SER A 237 2.16 -7.49 17.77
C SER A 237 1.10 -7.92 18.77
N ASP A 238 0.10 -7.07 19.01
CA ASP A 238 -0.98 -7.38 19.95
C ASP A 238 -2.07 -8.22 19.30
N ASN A 239 -2.34 -8.00 18.00
CA ASN A 239 -3.40 -8.67 17.26
C ASN A 239 -3.04 -8.81 15.77
N ASN A 240 -3.97 -9.40 15.01
CA ASN A 240 -3.94 -9.49 13.56
C ASN A 240 -5.32 -9.08 13.00
N LEU A 241 -5.35 -8.40 11.85
CA LEU A 241 -6.55 -7.82 11.26
C LEU A 241 -6.75 -8.26 9.81
N ILE A 242 -8.00 -8.38 9.38
CA ILE A 242 -8.40 -8.45 7.98
C ILE A 242 -9.24 -7.22 7.68
N GLN A 243 -8.85 -6.44 6.65
CA GLN A 243 -9.53 -5.22 6.22
C GLN A 243 -9.71 -4.21 7.36
N GLY A 244 -8.67 -4.04 8.17
CA GLY A 244 -8.66 -3.11 9.30
C GLY A 244 -9.62 -3.48 10.45
N LYS A 245 -10.04 -4.75 10.54
CA LYS A 245 -10.96 -5.24 11.58
C LYS A 245 -10.47 -6.53 12.20
N GLY A 246 -10.66 -6.65 13.49
CA GLY A 246 -10.35 -7.84 14.28
C GLY A 246 -11.16 -7.84 15.57
N SER A 247 -10.82 -8.77 16.46
CA SER A 247 -11.40 -8.83 17.79
C SER A 247 -10.28 -9.16 18.76
N PHE A 248 -10.10 -8.33 19.79
CA PHE A 248 -9.07 -8.51 20.81
C PHE A 248 -9.71 -9.00 22.12
N ASP A 249 -9.08 -9.99 22.76
CA ASP A 249 -9.52 -10.43 24.09
C ASP A 249 -9.06 -9.41 25.15
N CYS A 250 -9.95 -8.51 25.55
CA CYS A 250 -9.66 -7.46 26.53
C CYS A 250 -9.26 -7.98 27.91
N THR A 251 -9.48 -9.27 28.20
CA THR A 251 -9.05 -9.89 29.47
C THR A 251 -7.53 -10.12 29.51
N THR A 252 -6.88 -10.08 28.34
CA THR A 252 -5.43 -10.28 28.18
C THR A 252 -4.62 -8.97 28.23
N LYS A 253 -5.27 -7.82 28.46
CA LYS A 253 -4.59 -6.54 28.66
C LYS A 253 -3.59 -6.61 29.82
N ASP A 254 -2.53 -5.81 29.70
CA ASP A 254 -1.54 -5.72 30.78
C ASP A 254 -2.19 -5.25 32.08
N PRO A 255 -1.77 -5.79 33.24
CA PRO A 255 -2.29 -5.37 34.55
C PRO A 255 -2.14 -3.85 34.75
N GLY A 256 -3.27 -3.18 34.99
CA GLY A 256 -3.31 -1.72 35.17
C GLY A 256 -3.59 -0.91 33.89
N ASP A 257 -3.68 -1.55 32.72
CA ASP A 257 -4.12 -0.88 31.50
C ASP A 257 -5.61 -0.53 31.58
N THR A 258 -5.92 0.77 31.62
CA THR A 258 -7.27 1.32 31.72
C THR A 258 -7.86 1.73 30.37
N THR A 259 -7.16 1.48 29.25
CA THR A 259 -7.62 1.83 27.92
C THR A 259 -8.97 1.18 27.62
N PRO A 260 -9.95 1.95 27.06
CA PRO A 260 -11.22 1.39 26.64
C PRO A 260 -11.05 0.22 25.66
N CYS A 261 -11.76 -0.88 25.94
CA CYS A 261 -11.64 -2.09 25.13
C CYS A 261 -12.96 -2.87 25.12
N VAL A 262 -13.33 -3.42 23.93
CA VAL A 262 -14.55 -4.24 23.71
C VAL A 262 -14.11 -5.54 23.03
N SER A 263 -14.21 -6.68 23.72
CA SER A 263 -13.71 -7.98 23.21
C SER A 263 -14.46 -8.51 21.99
N ASP A 264 -15.73 -8.11 21.79
CA ASP A 264 -16.56 -8.59 20.69
C ASP A 264 -16.66 -7.57 19.53
N ALA A 265 -15.54 -6.91 19.20
CA ALA A 265 -15.50 -5.99 18.09
C ALA A 265 -15.88 -6.68 16.76
N PRO A 266 -16.60 -5.98 15.85
CA PRO A 266 -17.09 -6.58 14.61
C PRO A 266 -15.94 -6.98 13.70
N LYS A 267 -15.94 -8.23 13.21
CA LYS A 267 -15.05 -8.71 12.18
C LYS A 267 -15.45 -8.19 10.80
N ALA A 268 -14.53 -8.20 9.84
CA ALA A 268 -14.85 -7.92 8.45
C ALA A 268 -15.79 -8.99 7.86
N SER A 269 -16.57 -8.58 6.86
CA SER A 269 -17.51 -9.47 6.18
C SER A 269 -17.39 -9.31 4.67
N PHE A 270 -17.42 -10.44 3.96
CA PHE A 270 -17.39 -10.53 2.50
C PHE A 270 -18.60 -11.33 2.01
N TYR A 271 -19.03 -11.06 0.78
CA TYR A 271 -20.19 -11.70 0.21
C TYR A 271 -19.83 -12.38 -1.12
N PHE A 272 -20.07 -13.68 -1.19
CA PHE A 272 -19.85 -14.47 -2.39
C PHE A 272 -21.19 -14.85 -3.01
N GLU A 273 -21.34 -14.57 -4.30
CA GLU A 273 -22.50 -14.98 -5.06
C GLU A 273 -22.34 -16.43 -5.52
N GLN A 274 -23.30 -17.28 -5.18
CA GLN A 274 -23.26 -18.71 -5.52
C GLN A 274 -23.06 -18.94 -7.03
N GLY A 275 -22.13 -19.79 -7.39
CA GLY A 275 -21.79 -20.17 -8.77
C GLY A 275 -20.90 -19.18 -9.51
N LYS A 276 -20.49 -18.07 -8.87
CA LYS A 276 -19.63 -17.06 -9.46
C LYS A 276 -18.17 -17.26 -9.08
N VAL A 277 -17.29 -16.71 -9.92
CA VAL A 277 -15.84 -16.64 -9.65
C VAL A 277 -15.52 -15.25 -9.13
N HIS A 278 -14.95 -15.18 -7.93
CA HIS A 278 -14.60 -13.95 -7.24
C HIS A 278 -13.09 -13.74 -7.27
N ARG A 279 -12.65 -12.52 -7.61
CA ARG A 279 -11.25 -12.08 -7.49
C ARG A 279 -11.07 -11.36 -6.17
N LEU A 280 -10.08 -11.79 -5.39
CA LEU A 280 -9.61 -11.13 -4.19
C LEU A 280 -8.19 -10.62 -4.42
N ARG A 281 -7.91 -9.43 -3.91
CA ARG A 281 -6.62 -8.74 -4.04
C ARG A 281 -5.96 -8.67 -2.67
N LEU A 282 -5.19 -9.70 -2.34
CA LEU A 282 -4.54 -9.84 -1.03
C LEU A 282 -3.34 -8.91 -0.94
N ILE A 283 -3.24 -8.18 0.18
CA ILE A 283 -2.14 -7.24 0.46
C ILE A 283 -1.68 -7.48 1.90
N ASN A 284 -0.43 -7.89 2.10
CA ASN A 284 0.16 -7.86 3.45
C ASN A 284 0.75 -6.46 3.69
N SER A 285 0.01 -5.63 4.40
CA SER A 285 0.38 -4.26 4.80
C SER A 285 0.74 -4.16 6.28
N GLY A 286 1.13 -5.27 6.88
CA GLY A 286 1.62 -5.35 8.26
C GLY A 286 3.01 -4.73 8.44
N SER A 287 3.47 -4.68 9.69
CA SER A 287 4.78 -4.12 10.04
C SER A 287 5.86 -5.19 10.20
N GLU A 288 5.48 -6.47 10.43
CA GLU A 288 6.44 -7.56 10.66
C GLU A 288 5.92 -8.94 10.20
N GLY A 289 4.61 -9.19 10.37
CA GLY A 289 4.04 -10.53 10.29
C GLY A 289 4.02 -11.15 8.90
N VAL A 290 4.59 -12.36 8.73
CA VAL A 290 4.29 -13.21 7.58
C VAL A 290 2.87 -13.75 7.74
N GLN A 291 2.02 -13.53 6.75
CA GLN A 291 0.61 -13.90 6.75
C GLN A 291 0.36 -15.19 5.97
N HIS A 292 -0.30 -16.16 6.61
CA HIS A 292 -0.84 -17.35 5.96
C HIS A 292 -2.34 -17.15 5.71
N PHE A 293 -2.72 -16.84 4.48
CA PHE A 293 -4.10 -16.56 4.10
C PHE A 293 -4.82 -17.79 3.57
N SER A 294 -6.04 -18.03 4.01
CA SER A 294 -6.91 -19.12 3.52
C SER A 294 -8.39 -18.74 3.65
N ILE A 295 -9.25 -19.49 2.95
CA ILE A 295 -10.69 -19.52 3.18
C ILE A 295 -11.06 -20.97 3.45
N ASP A 296 -11.77 -21.24 4.56
CA ASP A 296 -12.17 -22.59 4.94
C ASP A 296 -12.94 -23.26 3.81
N ASP A 297 -12.61 -24.51 3.50
CA ASP A 297 -13.21 -25.35 2.45
C ASP A 297 -13.10 -24.80 1.01
N HIS A 298 -12.25 -23.78 0.75
CA HIS A 298 -12.06 -23.23 -0.60
C HIS A 298 -10.62 -23.35 -1.08
N MET A 299 -10.49 -23.70 -2.36
CA MET A 299 -9.20 -23.61 -3.06
C MET A 299 -9.04 -22.20 -3.64
N LEU A 300 -7.83 -21.66 -3.53
CA LEU A 300 -7.44 -20.40 -4.08
C LEU A 300 -6.69 -20.63 -5.39
N THR A 301 -7.12 -19.98 -6.48
CA THR A 301 -6.36 -19.99 -7.74
C THR A 301 -5.55 -18.71 -7.81
N VAL A 302 -4.24 -18.81 -7.61
CA VAL A 302 -3.32 -17.67 -7.65
C VAL A 302 -3.05 -17.29 -9.10
N ILE A 303 -3.27 -16.02 -9.46
CA ILE A 303 -3.18 -15.52 -10.85
C ILE A 303 -2.16 -14.40 -11.03
N ALA A 304 -1.74 -13.75 -9.95
CA ALA A 304 -0.71 -12.73 -9.98
C ALA A 304 -0.03 -12.62 -8.61
N TYR A 305 1.21 -12.17 -8.63
CA TYR A 305 1.94 -11.67 -7.48
C TYR A 305 2.44 -10.25 -7.78
N ASP A 306 2.27 -9.35 -6.81
CA ASP A 306 2.62 -7.95 -6.92
C ASP A 306 1.95 -7.34 -8.19
N PHE A 307 2.69 -6.76 -9.12
CA PHE A 307 2.17 -6.31 -10.42
C PHE A 307 2.39 -7.33 -11.56
N VAL A 308 2.71 -8.58 -11.25
CA VAL A 308 3.11 -9.57 -12.26
C VAL A 308 2.07 -10.68 -12.40
N PRO A 309 1.30 -10.71 -13.52
CA PRO A 309 0.46 -11.85 -13.85
C PRO A 309 1.29 -13.12 -14.05
N ILE A 310 0.83 -14.24 -13.50
CA ILE A 310 1.52 -15.54 -13.55
C ILE A 310 0.67 -16.61 -14.21
N VAL A 311 1.30 -17.71 -14.60
CA VAL A 311 0.61 -18.96 -14.93
C VAL A 311 -0.12 -19.42 -13.67
N ALA A 312 -1.45 -19.52 -13.75
CA ALA A 312 -2.28 -19.83 -12.59
C ALA A 312 -1.96 -21.19 -11.97
N TYR A 313 -1.96 -21.26 -10.65
CA TYR A 313 -1.89 -22.51 -9.89
C TYR A 313 -2.87 -22.45 -8.71
N THR A 314 -3.19 -23.60 -8.11
CA THR A 314 -4.13 -23.68 -6.99
C THR A 314 -3.40 -23.97 -5.68
N ALA A 315 -3.85 -23.28 -4.63
CA ALA A 315 -3.34 -23.45 -3.26
C ALA A 315 -4.48 -23.48 -2.25
N LYS A 316 -4.27 -24.08 -1.09
CA LYS A 316 -5.15 -23.99 0.08
C LYS A 316 -4.84 -22.75 0.91
N VAL A 317 -3.58 -22.41 0.96
CA VAL A 317 -3.03 -21.28 1.72
C VAL A 317 -2.08 -20.52 0.82
N VAL A 318 -2.12 -19.20 0.88
CA VAL A 318 -1.18 -18.28 0.22
C VAL A 318 -0.36 -17.59 1.29
N THR A 319 0.95 -17.60 1.14
CA THR A 319 1.89 -16.98 2.08
C THR A 319 2.34 -15.62 1.57
N LEU A 320 2.23 -14.61 2.42
CA LEU A 320 2.64 -13.23 2.09
C LEU A 320 3.54 -12.66 3.18
N GLY A 321 4.76 -12.30 2.84
CA GLY A 321 5.61 -11.40 3.64
C GLY A 321 5.10 -9.96 3.58
N VAL A 322 5.58 -9.11 4.49
CA VAL A 322 5.22 -7.69 4.49
C VAL A 322 5.56 -7.05 3.14
N GLY A 323 4.62 -6.29 2.58
CA GLY A 323 4.75 -5.65 1.28
C GLY A 323 4.33 -6.52 0.09
N GLN A 324 4.23 -7.84 0.25
CA GLN A 324 3.82 -8.73 -0.83
C GLN A 324 2.32 -8.66 -1.09
N ARG A 325 1.94 -8.84 -2.36
CA ARG A 325 0.55 -8.93 -2.81
C ARG A 325 0.34 -10.21 -3.61
N ALA A 326 -0.88 -10.70 -3.59
CA ALA A 326 -1.31 -11.80 -4.48
C ALA A 326 -2.76 -11.58 -4.91
N ASP A 327 -3.03 -11.82 -6.19
CA ASP A 327 -4.41 -11.86 -6.67
C ASP A 327 -4.85 -13.32 -6.79
N VAL A 328 -5.99 -13.63 -6.19
CA VAL A 328 -6.53 -14.98 -6.20
C VAL A 328 -7.97 -15.00 -6.70
N LEU A 329 -8.32 -16.10 -7.40
CA LEU A 329 -9.69 -16.40 -7.79
C LEU A 329 -10.26 -17.48 -6.88
N VAL A 330 -11.51 -17.27 -6.47
CA VAL A 330 -12.27 -18.23 -5.66
C VAL A 330 -13.59 -18.53 -6.37
N THR A 331 -13.83 -19.82 -6.68
CA THR A 331 -15.13 -20.26 -7.21
C THR A 331 -16.09 -20.51 -6.05
N ALA A 332 -17.19 -19.80 -6.03
CA ALA A 332 -18.19 -19.89 -4.98
C ALA A 332 -19.11 -21.10 -5.17
N ASN A 333 -18.66 -22.29 -4.75
CA ASN A 333 -19.33 -23.56 -4.99
C ASN A 333 -20.35 -23.96 -3.90
N ALA A 334 -20.40 -23.24 -2.77
CA ALA A 334 -21.34 -23.54 -1.70
C ALA A 334 -22.73 -23.00 -1.98
N THR A 335 -23.73 -23.49 -1.22
CA THR A 335 -25.11 -23.03 -1.35
C THR A 335 -25.32 -21.68 -0.67
N SER A 336 -26.22 -20.87 -1.22
CA SER A 336 -26.65 -19.63 -0.59
C SER A 336 -27.13 -19.85 0.85
N GLY A 337 -26.81 -18.91 1.72
CA GLY A 337 -27.12 -18.97 3.16
C GLY A 337 -26.05 -19.72 4.00
N THR A 338 -25.01 -20.29 3.37
CA THR A 338 -23.85 -20.82 4.10
C THR A 338 -22.84 -19.69 4.39
N ALA A 339 -21.98 -19.91 5.37
CA ALA A 339 -20.91 -18.99 5.71
C ALA A 339 -19.61 -19.74 6.04
N PHE A 340 -18.47 -19.13 5.69
CA PHE A 340 -17.14 -19.68 5.92
C PHE A 340 -16.21 -18.63 6.52
N TRP A 341 -15.24 -19.06 7.31
CA TRP A 341 -14.19 -18.16 7.77
C TRP A 341 -13.14 -17.94 6.66
N MET A 342 -12.85 -16.71 6.41
CA MET A 342 -11.62 -16.23 5.79
C MET A 342 -10.62 -15.99 6.93
N ARG A 343 -9.41 -16.51 6.79
CA ARG A 343 -8.39 -16.49 7.84
C ARG A 343 -7.09 -15.87 7.35
N SER A 344 -6.44 -15.13 8.23
CA SER A 344 -5.06 -14.71 8.07
C SER A 344 -4.34 -14.96 9.38
N ASN A 345 -3.34 -15.83 9.35
CA ASN A 345 -2.59 -16.21 10.54
C ASN A 345 -1.15 -15.71 10.41
N VAL A 346 -0.66 -15.00 11.43
CA VAL A 346 0.75 -14.63 11.54
C VAL A 346 1.56 -15.90 11.78
N ALA A 347 2.56 -16.17 10.93
CA ALA A 347 3.48 -17.28 11.09
C ALA A 347 4.30 -17.15 12.37
N THR A 348 4.66 -18.25 13.01
CA THR A 348 5.33 -18.24 14.33
C THR A 348 6.79 -17.75 14.30
N CYS A 349 7.34 -17.41 13.12
CA CYS A 349 8.59 -16.68 13.00
C CYS A 349 8.48 -15.19 13.31
N SER A 350 7.26 -14.67 13.32
CA SER A 350 6.92 -13.35 13.82
C SER A 350 6.16 -13.51 15.13
N THR A 351 6.46 -12.68 16.13
CA THR A 351 5.87 -12.82 17.46
C THR A 351 4.57 -12.01 17.55
N ALA A 352 3.47 -12.66 17.87
CA ALA A 352 2.17 -12.03 18.05
C ALA A 352 1.43 -12.58 19.27
N LYS A 353 0.78 -11.71 20.07
CA LYS A 353 -0.06 -12.14 21.22
C LYS A 353 -1.32 -12.87 20.72
N GLN A 354 -1.99 -12.31 19.73
CA GLN A 354 -3.16 -12.91 19.06
C GLN A 354 -2.91 -12.98 17.54
N PRO A 355 -2.30 -14.08 17.06
CA PRO A 355 -1.84 -14.18 15.66
C PRO A 355 -2.96 -14.43 14.65
N TYR A 356 -4.20 -14.66 15.07
CA TYR A 356 -5.29 -15.15 14.21
C TYR A 356 -6.26 -14.02 13.88
N ALA A 357 -6.39 -13.71 12.60
CA ALA A 357 -7.44 -12.83 12.09
C ALA A 357 -8.51 -13.64 11.34
N GLU A 358 -9.77 -13.27 11.51
CA GLU A 358 -10.91 -13.90 10.88
C GLU A 358 -11.86 -12.87 10.29
N ALA A 359 -12.39 -13.17 9.10
CA ALA A 359 -13.46 -12.44 8.47
C ALA A 359 -14.55 -13.41 8.00
N ALA A 360 -15.81 -13.00 8.01
CA ALA A 360 -16.91 -13.86 7.58
C ALA A 360 -17.11 -13.74 6.07
N VAL A 361 -17.20 -14.88 5.37
CA VAL A 361 -17.61 -14.98 3.97
C VAL A 361 -19.02 -15.56 3.92
N TYR A 362 -20.00 -14.75 3.52
CA TYR A 362 -21.40 -15.14 3.41
C TYR A 362 -21.77 -15.44 1.96
N TYR A 363 -22.47 -16.55 1.73
CA TYR A 363 -22.98 -16.92 0.43
C TYR A 363 -24.38 -16.38 0.18
N THR A 364 -24.57 -15.73 -0.96
CA THR A 364 -25.82 -15.14 -1.40
C THR A 364 -26.32 -15.75 -2.70
N ASN A 365 -27.60 -15.56 -3.04
CA ASN A 365 -28.17 -16.04 -4.30
C ASN A 365 -27.66 -15.22 -5.49
N SER A 366 -27.62 -15.86 -6.68
CA SER A 366 -27.34 -15.19 -7.95
C SER A 366 -28.42 -14.15 -8.24
N GLY A 367 -28.02 -12.89 -8.51
CA GLY A 367 -28.93 -11.79 -8.84
C GLY A 367 -29.50 -11.02 -7.64
N GLY A 368 -29.13 -11.35 -6.40
CA GLY A 368 -29.25 -10.47 -5.26
C GLY A 368 -28.17 -9.36 -5.37
N THR A 369 -28.45 -8.17 -4.83
CA THR A 369 -27.47 -7.06 -4.73
C THR A 369 -26.35 -7.44 -3.75
N SER A 370 -25.66 -8.53 -4.03
CA SER A 370 -24.72 -9.22 -3.13
C SER A 370 -23.29 -8.68 -3.18
N GLY A 371 -23.01 -7.78 -4.08
CA GLY A 371 -21.62 -7.33 -4.28
C GLY A 371 -21.13 -6.24 -3.36
N ALA A 372 -21.89 -5.78 -2.37
CA ALA A 372 -21.54 -4.47 -1.93
C ALA A 372 -21.66 -4.10 -0.50
N ARG A 373 -21.45 -5.02 0.36
CA ARG A 373 -21.26 -4.64 1.75
C ARG A 373 -19.95 -5.19 2.29
N ASN A 374 -18.91 -5.10 1.47
CA ASN A 374 -17.55 -5.12 2.00
C ASN A 374 -17.41 -3.83 2.78
N ASN A 375 -17.39 -3.94 4.10
CA ASN A 375 -17.32 -2.78 5.01
C ASN A 375 -16.02 -1.99 4.79
N LEU A 376 -15.97 -1.17 3.73
CA LEU A 376 -15.03 -0.05 3.63
C LEU A 376 -15.44 1.12 4.53
N ASP A 377 -16.57 0.99 5.25
CA ASP A 377 -17.06 1.95 6.24
C ASP A 377 -16.38 1.81 7.62
N ALA A 378 -15.06 1.70 7.64
CA ALA A 378 -14.31 1.78 8.90
C ALA A 378 -14.04 3.24 9.37
N GLY A 379 -14.71 4.26 8.80
CA GLY A 379 -14.37 5.66 9.05
C GLY A 379 -15.49 6.64 9.35
N ARG A 380 -16.76 6.22 9.51
CA ARG A 380 -17.80 7.17 9.94
C ARG A 380 -18.09 7.08 11.44
N GLY A 381 -17.22 7.67 12.23
CA GLY A 381 -17.57 8.21 13.54
C GLY A 381 -18.51 9.40 13.35
N GLY A 382 -19.69 9.37 13.96
CA GLY A 382 -20.77 10.29 13.72
C GLY A 382 -20.41 11.77 13.86
N ALA A 383 -20.53 12.52 12.78
CA ALA A 383 -20.67 13.97 12.79
C ALA A 383 -22.08 14.29 12.30
N GLY A 384 -22.80 15.06 13.14
CA GLY A 384 -24.21 15.35 13.02
C GLY A 384 -24.63 15.98 11.69
N GLY A 385 -25.83 15.61 11.25
CA GLY A 385 -26.43 16.07 10.02
C GLY A 385 -26.67 17.58 9.96
N PHE A 386 -26.40 18.14 8.81
CA PHE A 386 -27.02 19.36 8.34
C PHE A 386 -27.82 19.03 7.06
N GLY A 387 -29.12 19.20 7.16
CA GLY A 387 -30.05 18.98 6.09
C GLY A 387 -29.87 19.97 4.95
N SER A 388 -29.87 19.49 3.72
CA SER A 388 -29.98 20.29 2.50
C SER A 388 -31.42 20.34 2.06
N GLY A 389 -32.05 21.52 2.24
CA GLY A 389 -33.31 21.88 1.59
C GLY A 389 -33.04 22.35 0.16
N GLY A 390 -33.52 21.60 -0.82
CA GLY A 390 -33.49 22.01 -2.22
C GLY A 390 -34.58 23.04 -2.53
N GLY A 391 -34.22 24.15 -3.18
CA GLY A 391 -35.10 25.13 -3.74
C GLY A 391 -34.53 25.66 -5.05
N SER A 392 -35.12 25.24 -6.15
CA SER A 392 -34.90 25.77 -7.50
C SER A 392 -35.55 27.14 -7.65
N MET A 393 -34.80 28.16 -8.16
CA MET A 393 -35.34 29.20 -9.05
C MET A 393 -34.17 29.98 -9.71
N GLY A 394 -34.38 30.27 -10.99
CA GLY A 394 -33.43 30.88 -11.92
C GLY A 394 -33.31 32.42 -11.82
N PRO A 395 -32.68 33.09 -12.80
CA PRO A 395 -31.86 34.25 -12.55
C PRO A 395 -32.51 35.59 -12.85
N THR A 396 -32.24 36.63 -12.07
CA THR A 396 -32.25 38.02 -12.54
C THR A 396 -31.22 38.86 -11.81
N GLY A 397 -30.54 39.72 -12.58
CA GLY A 397 -29.40 40.51 -12.17
C GLY A 397 -29.75 41.81 -11.41
N GLY A 398 -28.69 42.50 -10.98
CA GLY A 398 -28.74 43.90 -10.54
C GLY A 398 -27.76 44.26 -9.44
N ASN A 399 -26.84 45.14 -9.79
CA ASN A 399 -25.86 45.88 -8.99
C ASN A 399 -26.46 46.59 -7.75
N THR A 400 -25.70 46.74 -6.69
CA THR A 400 -25.11 47.98 -6.19
C THR A 400 -24.70 47.90 -4.70
N ALA A 401 -23.77 48.75 -4.36
CA ALA A 401 -22.87 48.86 -3.23
C ALA A 401 -23.45 49.41 -1.92
N PHE A 402 -22.57 49.38 -0.89
CA PHE A 402 -22.45 50.19 0.33
C PHE A 402 -23.12 49.78 1.65
N GLY A 403 -22.27 49.78 2.69
CA GLY A 403 -22.56 50.40 3.98
C GLY A 403 -22.59 49.49 5.21
N GLY A 404 -21.59 49.64 6.05
CA GLY A 404 -21.44 48.98 7.36
C GLY A 404 -22.47 49.49 8.41
N HIS A 405 -22.58 48.73 9.47
CA HIS A 405 -22.48 49.22 10.86
C HIS A 405 -22.65 48.10 11.87
N SER A 406 -21.87 48.18 12.93
CA SER A 406 -21.92 47.40 14.16
C SER A 406 -23.17 47.68 14.99
N SER A 407 -23.64 46.71 15.74
CA SER A 407 -24.08 46.91 17.13
C SER A 407 -24.36 45.61 17.87
N THR A 408 -23.80 45.55 19.03
CA THR A 408 -24.05 44.66 20.18
C THR A 408 -25.45 44.74 20.73
N SER A 409 -26.01 43.65 21.20
CA SER A 409 -26.81 43.62 22.44
C SER A 409 -27.05 42.20 22.97
N THR A 410 -26.72 42.08 24.23
CA THR A 410 -27.04 41.06 25.22
C THR A 410 -28.50 41.01 25.60
N SER A 411 -29.08 39.85 25.86
CA SER A 411 -29.97 39.65 27.02
C SER A 411 -30.30 38.18 27.30
N THR A 412 -30.30 37.93 28.56
CA THR A 412 -30.56 36.73 29.37
C THR A 412 -32.06 36.35 29.46
N SER A 413 -32.31 35.09 29.77
CA SER A 413 -33.15 34.49 30.83
C SER A 413 -33.98 33.30 30.33
N SER A 414 -33.73 32.15 30.88
CA SER A 414 -34.44 31.39 31.96
C SER A 414 -35.74 30.72 31.57
N ASP A 415 -35.75 29.44 31.69
CA ASP A 415 -36.52 28.57 32.62
C ASP A 415 -37.57 27.61 32.05
N SER A 416 -37.55 26.41 32.66
CA SER A 416 -38.58 25.40 32.87
C SER A 416 -38.92 24.39 31.74
N GLY A 417 -38.61 23.09 32.04
CA GLY A 417 -39.23 21.93 31.39
C GLY A 417 -40.71 21.71 31.78
N PRO A 418 -41.38 20.72 31.27
CA PRO A 418 -41.24 19.35 31.76
C PRO A 418 -41.35 18.20 30.72
N SER A 419 -40.91 17.04 31.16
CA SER A 419 -41.12 15.64 30.75
C SER A 419 -42.29 15.28 29.86
N GLY A 420 -42.07 14.37 28.90
CA GLY A 420 -43.15 13.57 28.33
C GLY A 420 -42.80 12.78 27.06
N ASN A 421 -42.48 11.53 27.24
CA ASN A 421 -42.75 10.33 26.45
C ASN A 421 -42.88 10.38 24.90
N GLY A 422 -42.18 9.42 24.30
CA GLY A 422 -42.66 8.73 23.11
C GLY A 422 -41.85 9.02 21.85
N ASP A 423 -40.86 8.20 21.61
CA ASP A 423 -40.24 8.03 20.29
C ASP A 423 -41.05 7.00 19.48
N PRO A 424 -41.71 7.38 18.41
CA PRO A 424 -42.14 6.44 17.39
C PRO A 424 -41.14 6.53 16.24
N ARG A 425 -40.08 5.70 16.29
CA ARG A 425 -39.35 5.37 15.06
C ARG A 425 -40.29 4.72 14.09
N GLY A 426 -40.86 5.53 13.24
CA GLY A 426 -41.56 5.07 12.05
C GLY A 426 -40.53 4.34 11.19
N SER A 427 -40.65 3.01 11.09
CA SER A 427 -40.03 2.20 10.07
C SER A 427 -40.34 2.82 8.71
N ALA A 428 -39.29 3.15 7.94
CA ALA A 428 -39.46 3.48 6.54
C ALA A 428 -40.23 2.34 5.85
N PRO A 429 -41.12 2.65 4.89
CA PRO A 429 -41.84 1.60 4.18
C PRO A 429 -40.85 0.74 3.43
N SER A 430 -40.88 -0.57 3.67
CA SER A 430 -40.17 -1.59 2.90
C SER A 430 -40.67 -1.50 1.45
N ASP A 431 -39.71 -1.34 0.52
CA ASP A 431 -39.97 -1.47 -0.92
C ASP A 431 -40.52 -2.88 -1.18
N PRO A 432 -41.74 -3.04 -1.75
CA PRO A 432 -42.34 -4.36 -1.98
C PRO A 432 -41.60 -5.18 -3.05
N ASN A 433 -40.57 -4.63 -3.72
CA ASN A 433 -39.73 -5.32 -4.68
C ASN A 433 -38.37 -5.72 -4.12
N ASP A 434 -38.06 -5.47 -2.84
CA ASP A 434 -36.83 -5.94 -2.22
C ASP A 434 -36.93 -7.44 -1.91
N SER A 435 -36.60 -8.27 -2.90
CA SER A 435 -36.51 -9.73 -2.77
C SER A 435 -35.29 -10.19 -1.93
N ASN A 436 -34.56 -9.25 -1.35
CA ASN A 436 -33.39 -9.55 -0.51
C ASN A 436 -33.85 -9.65 0.95
N GLY A 437 -33.89 -10.88 1.44
CA GLY A 437 -33.99 -11.14 2.89
C GLY A 437 -32.85 -10.44 3.67
N PRO A 438 -33.01 -10.28 4.99
CA PRO A 438 -31.96 -9.68 5.82
C PRO A 438 -30.64 -10.45 5.61
N LEU A 439 -29.53 -9.71 5.51
CA LEU A 439 -28.20 -10.32 5.35
C LEU A 439 -27.93 -11.31 6.49
N PRO A 440 -27.22 -12.43 6.19
CA PRO A 440 -26.86 -13.38 7.23
C PRO A 440 -26.03 -12.68 8.31
N THR A 441 -26.42 -12.87 9.55
CA THR A 441 -25.72 -12.32 10.74
C THR A 441 -25.08 -13.42 11.57
N THR A 442 -25.38 -14.67 11.27
CA THR A 442 -24.80 -15.83 12.00
C THR A 442 -23.36 -16.02 11.57
N LEU A 443 -22.46 -15.98 12.53
CA LEU A 443 -21.02 -16.22 12.30
C LEU A 443 -20.79 -17.63 11.74
N PRO A 444 -19.74 -17.80 10.88
CA PRO A 444 -19.38 -19.12 10.36
C PRO A 444 -19.01 -20.10 11.47
N THR A 445 -19.22 -21.39 11.18
CA THR A 445 -18.81 -22.52 12.05
C THR A 445 -17.82 -23.45 11.35
N SER A 446 -17.32 -23.06 10.18
CA SER A 446 -16.34 -23.83 9.42
C SER A 446 -15.01 -23.95 10.19
N SER A 447 -14.21 -24.94 9.82
CA SER A 447 -12.93 -25.23 10.45
C SER A 447 -11.78 -24.96 9.49
N PRO A 448 -10.61 -24.51 9.98
CA PRO A 448 -9.44 -24.29 9.15
C PRO A 448 -8.97 -25.60 8.51
N TRP A 449 -8.20 -25.47 7.44
CA TRP A 449 -7.51 -26.62 6.86
C TRP A 449 -6.69 -27.33 7.93
N PRO A 450 -6.76 -28.67 8.05
CA PRO A 450 -6.02 -29.40 9.08
C PRO A 450 -4.51 -29.16 8.96
N ALA A 451 -3.86 -28.82 10.06
CA ALA A 451 -2.41 -28.68 10.13
C ALA A 451 -1.71 -29.97 9.66
N GLY A 452 -0.62 -29.80 8.89
CA GLY A 452 0.14 -30.92 8.31
C GLY A 452 -0.53 -31.60 7.11
N SER A 453 -1.71 -31.13 6.65
CA SER A 453 -2.28 -31.64 5.39
C SER A 453 -1.49 -31.08 4.19
N VAL A 454 -1.47 -31.86 3.09
CA VAL A 454 -0.76 -31.42 1.87
C VAL A 454 -1.26 -30.06 1.40
N GLY A 455 -0.33 -29.13 1.15
CA GLY A 455 -0.61 -27.76 0.71
C GLY A 455 -1.02 -26.80 1.84
N VAL A 456 -0.85 -27.20 3.11
CA VAL A 456 -0.95 -26.30 4.26
C VAL A 456 0.46 -26.12 4.83
N PRO A 457 1.03 -24.92 4.83
CA PRO A 457 2.36 -24.69 5.36
C PRO A 457 2.41 -24.99 6.87
N ASP A 458 3.58 -25.39 7.34
CA ASP A 458 3.85 -25.41 8.77
C ASP A 458 3.67 -23.98 9.32
N PRO A 459 3.00 -23.77 10.46
CA PRO A 459 2.86 -22.45 11.07
C PRO A 459 4.20 -21.73 11.32
N SER A 460 5.30 -22.49 11.45
CA SER A 460 6.65 -21.94 11.58
C SER A 460 7.34 -21.66 10.23
N ALA A 461 6.69 -21.96 9.10
CA ALA A 461 7.26 -21.72 7.79
C ALA A 461 7.27 -20.22 7.47
N CYS A 462 8.48 -19.67 7.42
CA CYS A 462 8.75 -18.27 7.12
C CYS A 462 9.45 -18.16 5.78
N ALA A 463 8.81 -18.75 4.77
CA ALA A 463 9.28 -18.81 3.40
C ALA A 463 8.13 -18.44 2.48
N ASN A 464 8.47 -17.98 1.29
CA ASN A 464 7.50 -17.74 0.22
C ASN A 464 6.80 -19.03 -0.20
N ASP A 465 5.69 -18.92 -0.94
CA ASP A 465 5.15 -20.05 -1.69
C ASP A 465 6.21 -20.58 -2.66
N ASP A 466 6.08 -21.85 -3.05
CA ASP A 466 7.08 -22.55 -3.86
C ASP A 466 7.39 -21.78 -5.15
N LEU A 467 8.63 -21.28 -5.27
CA LEU A 467 9.10 -20.52 -6.43
C LEU A 467 8.93 -21.29 -7.75
N ALA A 468 8.97 -22.63 -7.72
CA ALA A 468 8.79 -23.45 -8.91
C ALA A 468 7.34 -23.38 -9.46
N LEU A 469 6.36 -22.98 -8.66
CA LEU A 469 4.97 -22.77 -9.09
C LEU A 469 4.75 -21.37 -9.68
N THR A 470 5.65 -20.42 -9.40
CA THR A 470 5.49 -19.01 -9.77
C THR A 470 6.23 -18.72 -11.08
N ARG A 471 5.50 -18.63 -12.19
CA ARG A 471 6.05 -18.30 -13.50
C ARG A 471 5.25 -17.18 -14.15
N PRO A 472 5.87 -16.04 -14.51
CA PRO A 472 5.18 -14.94 -15.19
C PRO A 472 4.54 -15.38 -16.50
N LEU A 473 3.39 -14.77 -16.87
CA LEU A 473 2.73 -15.02 -18.16
C LEU A 473 3.54 -14.52 -19.33
N TYR A 474 4.08 -13.29 -19.22
CA TYR A 474 4.95 -12.72 -20.24
C TYR A 474 6.40 -13.13 -19.96
N PRO A 475 7.08 -13.82 -20.90
CA PRO A 475 8.46 -14.23 -20.71
C PRO A 475 9.43 -13.07 -20.94
N ILE A 476 10.35 -12.86 -20.00
CA ILE A 476 11.49 -11.96 -20.16
C ILE A 476 12.77 -12.76 -19.86
N ALA A 477 13.64 -12.83 -20.87
CA ALA A 477 14.90 -13.53 -20.71
C ALA A 477 15.87 -12.73 -19.83
N LEU A 478 16.63 -13.45 -19.00
CA LEU A 478 17.65 -12.83 -18.18
C LEU A 478 18.78 -12.25 -19.03
N THR A 479 19.15 -11.01 -18.75
CA THR A 479 20.40 -10.42 -19.19
C THR A 479 21.54 -11.00 -18.35
N PRO A 480 22.69 -11.38 -18.93
CA PRO A 480 23.86 -11.75 -18.12
C PRO A 480 24.21 -10.63 -17.13
N PRO A 481 24.45 -10.93 -15.84
CA PRO A 481 24.77 -9.88 -14.87
C PRO A 481 26.10 -9.22 -15.21
N SER A 482 26.12 -7.89 -15.24
CA SER A 482 27.34 -7.10 -15.38
C SER A 482 28.08 -6.92 -14.05
N TRP A 483 27.35 -7.10 -12.94
CA TRP A 483 27.87 -7.05 -11.59
C TRP A 483 27.15 -8.05 -10.70
N THR A 484 27.90 -8.74 -9.84
CA THR A 484 27.35 -9.67 -8.85
C THR A 484 27.93 -9.32 -7.49
N HIS A 485 27.09 -9.22 -6.47
CA HIS A 485 27.51 -8.96 -5.11
C HIS A 485 26.77 -9.86 -4.11
N THR A 486 27.47 -10.22 -3.05
CA THR A 486 26.90 -10.98 -1.94
C THR A 486 26.71 -10.06 -0.75
N PHE A 487 25.46 -9.88 -0.35
CA PHE A 487 25.08 -9.06 0.78
C PHE A 487 24.94 -9.92 2.03
N GLY A 488 25.50 -9.42 3.13
CA GLY A 488 25.33 -10.00 4.45
C GLY A 488 24.30 -9.23 5.29
N ILE A 489 23.46 -9.97 5.98
CA ILE A 489 22.56 -9.43 7.01
C ILE A 489 23.22 -9.66 8.37
N ASP A 490 23.28 -8.64 9.20
CA ASP A 490 23.86 -8.77 10.55
C ASP A 490 23.16 -7.83 11.54
N ILE A 491 23.32 -8.15 12.82
CA ILE A 491 22.90 -7.33 13.96
C ILE A 491 24.14 -7.00 14.78
N PHE A 492 24.30 -5.75 15.18
CA PHE A 492 25.40 -5.36 16.05
C PHE A 492 24.92 -4.43 17.16
N VAL A 493 25.69 -4.37 18.22
CA VAL A 493 25.48 -3.43 19.32
C VAL A 493 26.49 -2.30 19.17
N ASN A 494 25.99 -1.07 18.99
CA ASN A 494 26.87 0.09 18.84
C ASN A 494 27.53 0.54 20.16
N ALA A 495 28.41 1.56 20.09
CA ALA A 495 29.13 2.08 21.26
C ALA A 495 28.20 2.65 22.35
N SER A 496 26.96 3.00 22.00
CA SER A 496 25.94 3.46 22.94
C SER A 496 25.08 2.33 23.52
N ASN A 497 25.46 1.08 23.30
CA ASN A 497 24.74 -0.12 23.70
C ASN A 497 23.32 -0.21 23.09
N VAL A 498 23.16 0.26 21.85
CA VAL A 498 21.92 0.15 21.05
C VAL A 498 22.11 -0.96 20.02
N THR A 499 21.13 -1.87 19.94
CA THR A 499 21.08 -2.93 18.94
C THR A 499 20.55 -2.38 17.61
N LEU A 500 21.33 -2.53 16.53
CA LEU A 500 21.02 -2.03 15.20
C LEU A 500 21.19 -3.13 14.17
N TRP A 501 20.50 -2.99 13.04
CA TRP A 501 20.70 -3.83 11.86
C TRP A 501 21.79 -3.28 10.97
N GLN A 502 22.54 -4.17 10.36
CA GLN A 502 23.49 -3.85 9.30
C GLN A 502 23.13 -4.59 8.01
N PHE A 503 23.26 -3.88 6.91
CA PHE A 503 23.20 -4.50 5.60
C PHE A 503 24.52 -4.23 4.88
N ASP A 504 25.20 -5.30 4.49
CA ASP A 504 26.56 -5.26 3.93
C ASP A 504 27.58 -4.50 4.80
N GLY A 505 27.47 -4.66 6.14
CA GLY A 505 28.37 -4.07 7.12
C GLY A 505 28.09 -2.60 7.50
N VAL A 506 27.03 -2.01 6.97
CA VAL A 506 26.62 -0.64 7.29
C VAL A 506 25.21 -0.62 7.88
N SER A 507 25.01 0.14 8.94
CA SER A 507 23.70 0.49 9.46
C SER A 507 23.31 1.84 8.87
N PHE A 508 22.25 1.85 8.06
CA PHE A 508 21.76 3.05 7.37
C PHE A 508 21.27 4.10 8.37
N ARG A 509 21.60 5.35 8.09
CA ARG A 509 21.02 6.51 8.74
C ARG A 509 20.92 7.66 7.74
N GLY A 510 19.70 8.06 7.40
CA GLY A 510 19.44 9.14 6.45
C GLY A 510 19.49 10.54 7.07
N ASP A 511 19.68 11.56 6.23
CA ASP A 511 19.54 12.97 6.60
C ASP A 511 18.31 13.56 5.89
N TYR A 512 17.29 13.87 6.65
CA TYR A 512 16.04 14.45 6.13
C TYR A 512 16.23 15.80 5.39
N ASN A 513 17.35 16.51 5.65
CA ASN A 513 17.63 17.79 5.03
C ASN A 513 18.40 17.68 3.70
N ALA A 514 18.92 16.48 3.38
CA ALA A 514 19.82 16.28 2.25
C ALA A 514 19.49 14.98 1.48
N PRO A 515 18.32 14.89 0.81
CA PRO A 515 17.98 13.69 0.04
C PRO A 515 19.05 13.34 -0.99
N THR A 516 19.46 12.07 -1.01
CA THR A 516 20.52 11.56 -1.89
C THR A 516 20.20 11.85 -3.36
N LEU A 517 18.94 11.68 -3.79
CA LEU A 517 18.51 11.99 -5.18
C LEU A 517 18.73 13.46 -5.56
N LEU A 518 18.43 14.38 -4.64
CA LEU A 518 18.64 15.81 -4.88
C LEU A 518 20.13 16.12 -5.03
N LEU A 519 20.98 15.51 -4.20
CA LEU A 519 22.44 15.67 -4.31
C LEU A 519 22.97 15.06 -5.60
N ALA A 520 22.51 13.86 -5.97
CA ALA A 520 22.88 13.20 -7.21
C ALA A 520 22.48 14.03 -8.45
N SER A 521 21.31 14.68 -8.44
CA SER A 521 20.87 15.56 -9.54
C SER A 521 21.74 16.81 -9.71
N LEU A 522 22.53 17.18 -8.67
CA LEU A 522 23.52 18.25 -8.70
C LEU A 522 24.94 17.76 -9.00
N GLY A 523 25.10 16.50 -9.41
CA GLY A 523 26.39 15.89 -9.73
C GLY A 523 27.19 15.43 -8.52
N ASN A 524 26.62 15.46 -7.30
CA ASN A 524 27.28 14.90 -6.13
C ASN A 524 27.01 13.40 -6.05
N THR A 525 28.07 12.59 -6.14
CA THR A 525 28.01 11.13 -6.07
C THR A 525 28.81 10.58 -4.87
N SER A 526 29.08 11.43 -3.88
CA SER A 526 29.79 11.07 -2.65
C SER A 526 29.01 11.56 -1.43
N TRP A 527 28.73 10.68 -0.51
CA TRP A 527 27.95 10.90 0.72
C TRP A 527 28.59 10.20 1.91
N PRO A 528 28.14 10.50 3.14
CA PRO A 528 28.56 9.82 4.36
C PRO A 528 28.39 8.31 4.28
N ALA A 529 29.29 7.56 4.92
CA ALA A 529 29.28 6.11 4.88
C ALA A 529 27.98 5.51 5.47
N GLU A 530 27.42 6.17 6.48
CA GLU A 530 26.18 5.77 7.13
C GLU A 530 24.92 5.91 6.24
N TRP A 531 25.01 6.62 5.12
CA TRP A 531 23.93 6.65 4.14
C TRP A 531 23.86 5.38 3.28
N ASN A 532 24.82 4.48 3.42
CA ASN A 532 24.90 3.20 2.74
C ASN A 532 24.53 3.28 1.25
N GLY A 533 25.14 4.23 0.54
CA GLY A 533 24.84 4.51 -0.86
C GLY A 533 25.83 3.84 -1.80
N ARG A 534 25.35 3.10 -2.79
CA ARG A 534 26.15 2.40 -3.78
C ARG A 534 25.86 2.89 -5.20
N ASN A 535 26.88 3.47 -5.83
CA ASN A 535 26.80 3.87 -7.24
C ASN A 535 26.91 2.64 -8.16
N LEU A 536 25.92 2.45 -9.02
CA LEU A 536 25.94 1.36 -10.01
C LEU A 536 26.52 1.78 -11.37
N TYR A 537 26.71 3.08 -11.62
CA TYR A 537 27.30 3.65 -12.83
C TYR A 537 26.77 3.01 -14.14
N SER A 538 27.65 2.32 -14.89
CA SER A 538 27.35 1.68 -16.17
C SER A 538 26.93 0.22 -16.04
N ASN A 539 26.73 -0.30 -14.83
CA ASN A 539 26.22 -1.65 -14.67
C ASN A 539 24.79 -1.71 -15.21
N SER A 540 24.54 -2.59 -16.17
CA SER A 540 23.25 -2.71 -16.85
C SER A 540 22.35 -3.77 -16.22
N SER A 541 22.93 -4.76 -15.54
CA SER A 541 22.21 -5.83 -14.84
C SER A 541 22.97 -6.23 -13.59
N VAL A 542 22.29 -6.24 -12.46
CA VAL A 542 22.86 -6.41 -11.12
C VAL A 542 22.29 -7.66 -10.48
N ARG A 543 23.17 -8.60 -10.12
CA ARG A 543 22.78 -9.80 -9.34
C ARG A 543 23.17 -9.63 -7.89
N MET A 544 22.21 -9.86 -7.02
CA MET A 544 22.33 -9.78 -5.58
C MET A 544 22.16 -11.17 -4.96
N ILE A 545 23.09 -11.57 -4.12
CA ILE A 545 23.01 -12.80 -3.32
C ILE A 545 22.88 -12.35 -1.87
N VAL A 546 21.68 -12.45 -1.32
CA VAL A 546 21.40 -12.05 0.07
C VAL A 546 21.49 -13.29 0.95
N ASN A 547 22.41 -13.32 1.88
CA ASN A 547 22.56 -14.39 2.86
C ASN A 547 22.03 -13.96 4.21
N ASN A 548 21.14 -14.77 4.76
CA ASN A 548 20.58 -14.59 6.09
C ASN A 548 21.09 -15.66 7.04
N PRO A 549 22.08 -15.36 7.90
CA PRO A 549 22.56 -16.31 8.90
C PRO A 549 21.70 -16.38 10.16
N GLY A 550 20.71 -15.48 10.29
CA GLY A 550 19.88 -15.30 11.48
C GLY A 550 18.60 -16.14 11.51
N PRO A 551 17.95 -16.17 12.67
CA PRO A 551 16.71 -16.93 12.87
C PRO A 551 15.45 -16.21 12.36
N SER A 552 15.53 -14.91 12.05
CA SER A 552 14.41 -14.12 11.57
C SER A 552 14.32 -14.14 10.05
N GLN A 553 13.13 -13.97 9.52
CA GLN A 553 12.89 -13.80 8.09
C GLN A 553 12.98 -12.31 7.72
N HIS A 554 13.28 -12.00 6.45
CA HIS A 554 13.33 -10.61 5.97
C HIS A 554 12.70 -10.51 4.58
N PRO A 555 11.54 -9.84 4.45
CA PRO A 555 10.99 -9.47 3.13
C PRO A 555 11.86 -8.35 2.55
N MET A 556 12.63 -8.66 1.52
CA MET A 556 13.54 -7.71 0.85
C MET A 556 12.80 -7.00 -0.26
N HIS A 557 12.73 -5.68 -0.19
CA HIS A 557 12.06 -4.80 -1.16
C HIS A 557 13.05 -3.92 -1.91
N LEU A 558 12.83 -3.78 -3.22
CA LEU A 558 13.57 -2.87 -4.08
C LEU A 558 12.62 -1.85 -4.70
N HIS A 559 12.90 -0.57 -4.49
CA HIS A 559 12.19 0.53 -5.15
C HIS A 559 12.59 0.69 -6.61
N GLY A 560 11.72 1.26 -7.42
CA GLY A 560 12.00 1.64 -8.81
C GLY A 560 12.21 0.49 -9.79
N SER A 561 12.13 -0.76 -9.35
CA SER A 561 12.35 -1.94 -10.19
C SER A 561 11.66 -3.17 -9.63
N ASN A 562 11.16 -4.04 -10.54
CA ASN A 562 10.87 -5.41 -10.17
C ASN A 562 12.09 -6.26 -10.46
N PHE A 563 12.57 -6.99 -9.47
CA PHE A 563 13.69 -7.91 -9.64
C PHE A 563 13.21 -9.30 -10.09
N TYR A 564 14.08 -10.02 -10.77
CA TYR A 564 13.95 -11.45 -11.02
C TYR A 564 14.36 -12.22 -9.76
N VAL A 565 13.51 -13.15 -9.31
CA VAL A 565 13.84 -14.11 -8.26
C VAL A 565 14.45 -15.33 -8.90
N LEU A 566 15.76 -15.51 -8.75
CA LEU A 566 16.50 -16.56 -9.42
C LEU A 566 16.54 -17.86 -8.62
N HIS A 567 16.74 -17.74 -7.33
CA HIS A 567 16.78 -18.88 -6.42
C HIS A 567 16.54 -18.44 -4.97
N GLU A 568 15.98 -19.32 -4.18
CA GLU A 568 15.88 -19.18 -2.73
C GLU A 568 15.93 -20.54 -2.06
N GLY A 569 16.41 -20.60 -0.82
CA GLY A 569 16.53 -21.88 -0.13
C GLY A 569 17.25 -21.78 1.20
N PRO A 570 17.34 -22.91 1.95
CA PRO A 570 18.13 -22.98 3.17
C PRO A 570 19.62 -22.97 2.86
N GLY A 571 20.44 -22.49 3.80
CA GLY A 571 21.87 -22.41 3.66
C GLY A 571 22.34 -21.42 2.59
N GLN A 572 23.48 -21.68 1.97
CA GLN A 572 24.04 -20.86 0.90
C GLN A 572 23.65 -21.35 -0.49
N TRP A 573 23.55 -20.43 -1.44
CA TRP A 573 23.32 -20.76 -2.85
C TRP A 573 24.51 -21.55 -3.42
N ASP A 574 24.21 -22.51 -4.30
CA ASP A 574 25.22 -23.35 -4.98
C ASP A 574 26.02 -22.61 -6.08
N GLY A 575 25.67 -21.34 -6.35
CA GLY A 575 26.32 -20.50 -7.36
C GLY A 575 25.82 -20.70 -8.79
N THR A 576 24.91 -21.66 -9.04
CA THR A 576 24.54 -22.06 -10.40
C THR A 576 23.05 -22.27 -10.65
N THR A 577 22.33 -22.81 -9.70
CA THR A 577 20.91 -23.15 -9.88
C THR A 577 20.04 -21.92 -10.00
N ILE A 578 19.24 -21.84 -11.06
CA ILE A 578 18.24 -20.80 -11.30
C ILE A 578 16.91 -21.48 -11.59
N VAL A 579 15.85 -21.07 -10.90
CA VAL A 579 14.49 -21.55 -11.14
C VAL A 579 13.92 -20.83 -12.37
N HIS A 580 13.40 -21.57 -13.33
CA HIS A 580 12.87 -21.04 -14.60
C HIS A 580 13.82 -20.05 -15.31
N PRO A 581 15.05 -20.45 -15.65
CA PRO A 581 16.08 -19.54 -16.17
C PRO A 581 15.66 -18.78 -17.44
N GLU A 582 14.71 -19.33 -18.20
CA GLU A 582 14.14 -18.71 -19.41
C GLU A 582 13.07 -17.64 -19.12
N ASN A 583 12.48 -17.67 -17.92
CA ASN A 583 11.44 -16.74 -17.47
C ASN A 583 11.29 -16.76 -15.95
N PRO A 584 12.26 -16.27 -15.18
CA PRO A 584 12.18 -16.26 -13.72
C PRO A 584 11.03 -15.40 -13.20
N MET A 585 10.53 -15.74 -12.01
CA MET A 585 9.55 -14.90 -11.34
C MET A 585 10.07 -13.48 -11.15
N ARG A 586 9.21 -12.49 -11.35
CA ARG A 586 9.51 -11.06 -11.09
C ARG A 586 8.64 -10.56 -9.96
N ARG A 587 9.23 -9.82 -9.03
CA ARG A 587 8.57 -9.23 -7.87
C ARG A 587 9.28 -7.95 -7.43
N ASP A 588 8.62 -7.19 -6.57
CA ASP A 588 9.25 -6.06 -5.87
C ASP A 588 9.60 -6.40 -4.41
N VAL A 589 8.98 -7.47 -3.84
CA VAL A 589 9.31 -8.00 -2.50
C VAL A 589 9.46 -9.52 -2.53
N GLN A 590 10.53 -10.04 -1.92
CA GLN A 590 10.72 -11.47 -1.70
C GLN A 590 11.33 -11.76 -0.32
N ILE A 591 10.78 -12.75 0.39
CA ILE A 591 11.29 -13.15 1.70
C ILE A 591 12.64 -13.87 1.54
N VAL A 592 13.69 -13.39 2.21
CA VAL A 592 14.83 -14.26 2.54
C VAL A 592 14.51 -14.98 3.84
N ARG A 593 14.46 -16.30 3.78
CA ARG A 593 14.08 -17.18 4.90
C ARG A 593 15.16 -17.20 6.00
N PRO A 594 14.79 -17.60 7.24
CA PRO A 594 15.76 -17.88 8.28
C PRO A 594 16.83 -18.89 7.82
N TYR A 595 18.07 -18.63 8.18
CA TYR A 595 19.23 -19.51 7.87
C TYR A 595 19.32 -19.90 6.39
N GLY A 596 19.00 -18.94 5.50
CA GLY A 596 18.89 -19.22 4.08
C GLY A 596 19.49 -18.12 3.20
N HIS A 597 19.21 -18.25 1.92
CA HIS A 597 19.64 -17.30 0.90
C HIS A 597 18.51 -16.92 -0.03
N LEU A 598 18.68 -15.76 -0.69
CA LEU A 598 17.84 -15.25 -1.74
C LEU A 598 18.73 -14.70 -2.85
N VAL A 599 18.52 -15.15 -4.09
CA VAL A 599 19.27 -14.68 -5.26
C VAL A 599 18.34 -13.88 -6.15
N LEU A 600 18.61 -12.59 -6.25
CA LEU A 600 17.85 -11.62 -7.03
C LEU A 600 18.69 -11.07 -8.17
N GLN A 601 18.02 -10.58 -9.22
CA GLN A 601 18.67 -9.81 -10.27
C GLN A 601 17.73 -8.73 -10.77
N PHE A 602 18.23 -7.55 -11.09
CA PHE A 602 17.43 -6.50 -11.72
C PHE A 602 18.24 -5.78 -12.82
N ASP A 603 17.52 -5.22 -13.79
CA ASP A 603 18.11 -4.39 -14.82
C ASP A 603 18.17 -2.94 -14.34
N SER A 604 19.38 -2.41 -14.15
CA SER A 604 19.61 -1.05 -13.63
C SER A 604 19.47 0.01 -14.72
N THR A 605 18.28 0.04 -15.34
CA THR A 605 17.97 0.91 -16.50
C THR A 605 17.11 2.11 -16.13
N ASN A 606 16.63 2.21 -14.89
CA ASN A 606 15.78 3.29 -14.41
C ASN A 606 16.63 4.29 -13.58
N PRO A 607 17.02 5.47 -14.14
CA PRO A 607 17.84 6.43 -13.41
C PRO A 607 17.15 6.95 -12.14
N GLY A 608 17.80 6.83 -11.00
CA GLY A 608 17.24 7.23 -9.71
C GLY A 608 18.09 6.79 -8.53
N VAL A 609 17.61 7.07 -7.33
CA VAL A 609 18.16 6.55 -6.08
C VAL A 609 17.10 5.66 -5.46
N TRP A 610 17.40 4.36 -5.41
CA TRP A 610 16.41 3.34 -5.08
C TRP A 610 16.79 2.58 -3.81
N PRO A 611 15.97 2.68 -2.74
CA PRO A 611 16.14 1.86 -1.55
C PRO A 611 16.04 0.37 -1.86
N PHE A 612 16.94 -0.41 -1.26
CA PHE A 612 16.83 -1.86 -1.12
C PHE A 612 16.91 -2.20 0.36
N HIS A 613 15.82 -2.66 0.93
CA HIS A 613 15.69 -2.77 2.38
C HIS A 613 14.83 -3.96 2.81
N CYS A 614 14.95 -4.35 4.07
CA CYS A 614 13.97 -5.21 4.71
C CYS A 614 12.67 -4.44 4.94
N HIS A 615 11.53 -5.01 4.54
CA HIS A 615 10.23 -4.34 4.66
C HIS A 615 9.59 -4.49 6.06
N ILE A 616 10.26 -5.15 6.99
CA ILE A 616 9.85 -5.10 8.41
C ILE A 616 10.16 -3.69 8.92
N ALA A 617 9.12 -2.97 9.40
CA ALA A 617 9.23 -1.59 9.84
C ALA A 617 10.34 -1.39 10.88
N TRP A 618 10.39 -2.28 11.86
CA TRP A 618 11.35 -2.25 12.97
C TRP A 618 12.80 -2.49 12.52
N HIS A 619 12.99 -3.31 11.49
CA HIS A 619 14.31 -3.59 10.91
C HIS A 619 14.80 -2.42 10.06
N ALA A 620 13.93 -1.85 9.21
CA ALA A 620 14.24 -0.67 8.42
C ALA A 620 14.60 0.52 9.32
N SER A 621 13.78 0.80 10.34
CA SER A 621 14.05 1.83 11.35
C SER A 621 15.33 1.55 12.15
N GLY A 622 15.73 0.30 12.30
CA GLY A 622 17.01 -0.12 12.90
C GLY A 622 18.21 -0.02 11.97
N GLY A 623 18.06 0.44 10.72
CA GLY A 623 19.14 0.67 9.76
C GLY A 623 19.34 -0.40 8.68
N PHE A 624 18.38 -1.32 8.49
CA PHE A 624 18.47 -2.39 7.50
C PHE A 624 18.12 -1.92 6.08
N LEU A 625 18.96 -1.07 5.49
CA LEU A 625 18.76 -0.48 4.17
C LEU A 625 20.09 -0.19 3.46
N GLU A 626 20.10 -0.32 2.14
CA GLU A 626 21.10 0.21 1.21
C GLU A 626 20.38 0.98 0.11
N GLN A 627 20.99 2.07 -0.41
CA GLN A 627 20.46 2.80 -1.55
C GLN A 627 21.32 2.56 -2.79
N PHE A 628 20.67 2.16 -3.88
CA PHE A 628 21.32 2.03 -5.19
C PHE A 628 21.17 3.33 -5.98
N VAL A 629 22.27 3.95 -6.33
CA VAL A 629 22.30 5.10 -7.24
C VAL A 629 22.51 4.60 -8.66
N VAL A 630 21.40 4.52 -9.38
CA VAL A 630 21.35 3.96 -10.73
C VAL A 630 21.57 5.07 -11.75
N GLN A 631 22.59 4.91 -12.61
CA GLN A 631 22.92 5.82 -13.70
C GLN A 631 23.03 7.29 -13.25
N PRO A 632 23.94 7.65 -12.34
CA PRO A 632 24.03 9.01 -11.79
C PRO A 632 24.17 10.10 -12.87
N GLN A 633 24.83 9.83 -13.99
CA GLN A 633 24.96 10.76 -15.13
C GLN A 633 23.61 11.03 -15.84
N GLU A 634 22.65 10.10 -15.76
CA GLU A 634 21.31 10.32 -16.29
C GLU A 634 20.43 11.04 -15.25
N ILE A 635 20.68 10.84 -13.94
CA ILE A 635 20.01 11.60 -12.88
C ILE A 635 20.29 13.10 -13.03
N GLU A 636 21.53 13.51 -13.35
CA GLU A 636 21.90 14.91 -13.58
C GLU A 636 21.11 15.59 -14.70
N LYS A 637 20.55 14.80 -15.64
CA LYS A 637 19.76 15.31 -16.77
C LYS A 637 18.27 15.43 -16.46
N LEU A 638 17.81 14.86 -15.34
CA LEU A 638 16.41 14.91 -14.95
C LEU A 638 15.99 16.34 -14.59
N GLN A 639 14.78 16.69 -14.98
CA GLN A 639 14.15 17.97 -14.66
C GLN A 639 13.44 17.86 -13.32
N VAL A 640 14.19 17.95 -12.21
CA VAL A 640 13.62 17.87 -10.84
C VAL A 640 12.64 19.02 -10.62
N PRO A 641 11.37 18.77 -10.29
CA PRO A 641 10.37 19.82 -10.13
C PRO A 641 10.64 20.71 -8.93
N SER A 642 10.20 21.97 -9.04
CA SER A 642 10.41 22.98 -7.99
C SER A 642 9.75 22.64 -6.65
N ILE A 643 8.73 21.80 -6.66
CA ILE A 643 8.07 21.32 -5.44
C ILE A 643 9.04 20.56 -4.53
N MET A 644 10.02 19.84 -5.09
CA MET A 644 11.04 19.14 -4.32
C MET A 644 11.87 20.10 -3.48
N ALA A 645 12.36 21.17 -4.12
CA ALA A 645 13.10 22.21 -3.40
C ALA A 645 12.21 22.98 -2.42
N GLN A 646 10.93 23.15 -2.72
CA GLN A 646 9.98 23.80 -1.80
C GLN A 646 9.76 22.95 -0.57
N THR A 647 9.53 21.65 -0.71
CA THR A 647 9.35 20.71 0.41
C THR A 647 10.56 20.72 1.35
N CYS A 648 11.78 20.76 0.79
CA CYS A 648 12.99 20.87 1.62
C CYS A 648 13.11 22.23 2.32
N ARG A 649 12.67 23.33 1.70
CA ARG A 649 12.63 24.65 2.37
C ARG A 649 11.60 24.68 3.49
N ASP A 650 10.42 24.11 3.29
CA ASP A 650 9.36 24.04 4.30
C ASP A 650 9.80 23.18 5.48
N TRP A 651 10.44 22.03 5.20
CA TRP A 651 11.04 21.19 6.22
C TRP A 651 12.13 21.94 7.01
N ALA A 652 13.06 22.60 6.33
CA ALA A 652 14.12 23.39 6.98
C ALA A 652 13.56 24.56 7.81
N ALA A 653 12.50 25.20 7.34
CA ALA A 653 11.84 26.27 8.08
C ALA A 653 11.18 25.76 9.37
N TRP A 654 10.50 24.60 9.30
CA TRP A 654 9.90 23.98 10.48
C TRP A 654 10.96 23.51 11.48
N THR A 655 12.00 22.78 11.03
CA THR A 655 13.09 22.28 11.88
C THR A 655 13.97 23.39 12.44
N GLY A 656 13.97 24.59 11.87
CA GLY A 656 14.63 25.78 12.42
C GLY A 656 14.06 26.23 13.76
N THR A 657 12.83 25.84 14.09
CA THR A 657 12.14 26.11 15.35
C THR A 657 11.73 24.86 16.13
N HIS A 658 11.78 23.71 15.49
CA HIS A 658 11.43 22.40 16.05
C HIS A 658 12.55 21.40 15.74
N VAL A 659 13.11 20.77 16.75
CA VAL A 659 14.13 19.73 16.54
C VAL A 659 13.41 18.39 16.38
N PRO A 660 13.43 17.77 15.19
CA PRO A 660 12.86 16.44 15.04
C PRO A 660 13.68 15.44 15.86
N ASP A 661 13.00 14.62 16.62
CA ASP A 661 13.64 13.54 17.37
C ASP A 661 13.81 12.31 16.45
N GLN A 662 14.81 12.35 15.59
CA GLN A 662 15.16 11.21 14.73
C GLN A 662 15.97 10.21 15.55
N ILE A 663 15.29 9.34 16.30
CA ILE A 663 15.91 8.28 17.11
C ILE A 663 16.34 7.08 16.27
N ASP A 664 15.77 6.89 15.10
CA ASP A 664 15.95 5.75 14.20
C ASP A 664 16.76 6.07 12.94
N SER A 665 16.71 5.19 11.95
CA SER A 665 17.37 5.36 10.64
C SER A 665 16.79 6.54 9.83
N GLY A 666 15.55 6.93 10.11
CA GLY A 666 14.76 7.88 9.34
C GLY A 666 13.76 7.22 8.38
N LEU A 667 13.79 5.88 8.24
CA LEU A 667 12.99 5.13 7.27
C LEU A 667 12.35 3.90 7.92
#